data_51b01399838d7b5cb6c5a04f1f89283a
#
_entry.id   51b01399838d7b5cb6c5a04f1f89283a
#
_cell.length_a   1.000
_cell.length_b   1.000
_cell.length_c   1.000
_cell.angle_alpha   90.00
_cell.angle_beta   90.00
_cell.angle_gamma   90.00
#
_symmetry.space_group_name_H-M   'P 1'
#
loop_
_entity.id
_entity.type
_entity.pdbx_description
1 polymer ?
#
loop_
_entity_poly.entity_id
_entity_poly.type
_entity_poly.pdbx_seq_one_letter_code
_entity_poly.pdbx_strand_id
1 'polypeptide(L)'
;DDDTPPDDSVITFSNGVTIDKGKDTLTFDSFKLDNGSVLEGAVWNYSEQDNQWQLTTADGKTLNVTGWDVTDANAAVIEGTQENGLYWKYDSRGYLIIADDKTTVISGDDQEHNSDRGMDISGQDRTGVIISGDRTVNTLTGDSSVTDGATGMVISGDGTTNTISGHSTVDNATGALISGNGTTTNFAGDIAVSGGGTAIIIDGDNATIKNTGTSNISGAGSTGTVIDGNNARVNNDGDMTITDGGTGGHITGDNVVIDNAGSTTVSGADATALYIEGDNALVINEGNQTISGGAVGTRIDGDDAHTTNTGDIAVDGAGSAAVIINGDNGSLTQAGDLLVTDGAMGIITYGTGNEAKNTGNATVRDADSVGFVVAGEKNTFKNKGDIDVSLNGTGALVSGDMSQVTLDGDINVVSVQDSEGVFSSATGVSVSGDNNAVDITGNVNISADYGQDDLAAGAPPLTGVVVGGNGNTVTLNGALNIDDNDLSATGGQYLDVVGLSVTGDDNDVEIDGGINITHSEDPLDGTSADITGISVSGNSTVTLNGHSTIDTNTVVGGHVVLARVNNGGSLILDDDSVVDVNVSYIPTGYYTYNALLMADGEGTSIENKGDITSHGVYSVIRADNGSEVSNSGDILVYATSSNSSEDRAAITRASGEGSAVHNKAGGDITLISDQTPQGSGGIEVYPLKWYTHTFYAMMASDYGDVVNDEGATIHLQGAGVYGVTASRGKALNEGDIYLDGLVPTLDDENNITSTSYWQPSSLYLTSSGMVAGSTDAD
;
A
#
# COMPACT_ATOMS: atom_id res chain seq x y z
N ASP A 1 29.65 -40.01 57.71
CA ASP A 1 28.19 -40.17 57.75
C ASP A 1 27.65 -39.11 58.68
N ASP A 2 27.38 -37.94 58.14
CA ASP A 2 26.76 -36.83 58.84
C ASP A 2 25.26 -36.86 58.44
N ASP A 3 24.51 -37.74 59.10
CA ASP A 3 23.04 -37.84 59.04
C ASP A 3 22.43 -36.79 60.00
N THR A 4 22.71 -35.51 59.81
CA THR A 4 21.86 -34.49 60.40
C THR A 4 20.59 -34.44 59.53
N PRO A 5 19.42 -34.64 60.13
CA PRO A 5 18.14 -34.41 59.40
C PRO A 5 18.15 -33.00 58.80
N PRO A 6 17.57 -32.80 57.62
CA PRO A 6 17.44 -31.43 57.09
C PRO A 6 16.80 -30.57 58.16
N ASP A 7 17.38 -29.44 58.41
CA ASP A 7 16.90 -28.44 59.37
C ASP A 7 15.49 -27.99 58.94
N ASP A 8 14.47 -28.61 59.50
CA ASP A 8 13.05 -28.29 59.28
C ASP A 8 12.70 -26.84 59.72
N SER A 9 13.69 -26.12 60.19
CA SER A 9 13.49 -24.73 60.60
C SER A 9 13.48 -23.72 59.44
N VAL A 10 13.97 -24.12 58.26
CA VAL A 10 14.02 -23.25 57.08
C VAL A 10 13.16 -23.80 55.98
N ILE A 11 12.16 -23.03 55.53
CA ILE A 11 11.30 -23.32 54.38
C ILE A 11 11.66 -22.33 53.26
N THR A 12 12.06 -22.86 52.12
CA THR A 12 12.35 -22.01 50.91
C THR A 12 11.31 -22.26 49.83
N PHE A 13 10.60 -21.22 49.41
CA PHE A 13 9.66 -21.25 48.32
C PHE A 13 10.40 -21.10 46.96
N SER A 14 9.77 -21.56 45.89
CA SER A 14 10.35 -21.52 44.54
C SER A 14 10.68 -20.12 44.02
N ASN A 15 10.11 -19.09 44.58
CA ASN A 15 10.33 -17.67 44.24
C ASN A 15 11.46 -16.97 45.03
N GLY A 16 12.24 -17.74 45.82
CA GLY A 16 13.34 -17.20 46.62
C GLY A 16 12.96 -16.70 48.01
N VAL A 17 11.70 -16.80 48.40
CA VAL A 17 11.22 -16.51 49.76
C VAL A 17 11.70 -17.60 50.73
N THR A 18 12.36 -17.21 51.81
CA THR A 18 12.84 -18.13 52.84
C THR A 18 12.29 -17.76 54.20
N ILE A 19 11.66 -18.75 54.88
CA ILE A 19 11.21 -18.62 56.23
C ILE A 19 12.17 -19.41 57.14
N ASP A 20 12.82 -18.72 58.07
CA ASP A 20 13.70 -19.32 59.08
C ASP A 20 12.96 -19.30 60.44
N LYS A 21 12.31 -20.40 60.78
CA LYS A 21 11.56 -20.55 62.04
C LYS A 21 12.47 -20.49 63.27
N GLY A 22 13.78 -20.79 63.10
CA GLY A 22 14.74 -20.73 64.18
C GLY A 22 15.20 -19.30 64.49
N LYS A 23 14.98 -18.35 63.60
CA LYS A 23 15.36 -16.95 63.77
C LYS A 23 14.16 -16.00 63.77
N ASP A 24 12.96 -16.56 63.69
CA ASP A 24 11.73 -15.77 63.62
C ASP A 24 11.77 -14.66 62.53
N THR A 25 12.42 -14.97 61.43
CA THR A 25 12.65 -14.04 60.32
C THR A 25 12.16 -14.63 59.00
N LEU A 26 11.53 -13.83 58.19
CA LEU A 26 11.18 -14.09 56.83
C LEU A 26 11.92 -13.12 55.93
N THR A 27 12.74 -13.63 55.02
CA THR A 27 13.55 -12.80 54.15
C THR A 27 13.11 -13.00 52.70
N PHE A 28 13.01 -11.90 51.98
CA PHE A 28 12.69 -11.88 50.55
C PHE A 28 13.81 -11.21 49.78
N ASP A 29 14.19 -11.72 48.60
CA ASP A 29 15.04 -11.02 47.70
C ASP A 29 14.28 -9.85 47.07
N SER A 30 13.08 -10.11 46.62
CA SER A 30 12.11 -9.11 46.18
C SER A 30 10.71 -9.67 46.17
N PHE A 31 9.68 -8.84 46.25
CA PHE A 31 8.31 -9.25 45.99
C PHE A 31 7.51 -8.13 45.33
N LYS A 32 6.55 -8.51 44.52
CA LYS A 32 5.67 -7.57 43.84
C LYS A 32 4.43 -7.32 44.67
N LEU A 33 4.01 -6.07 44.74
CA LEU A 33 2.69 -5.68 45.20
C LEU A 33 1.65 -5.97 44.10
N ASP A 34 0.38 -6.07 44.50
CA ASP A 34 -0.74 -6.21 43.60
C ASP A 34 -0.85 -5.13 42.49
N ASN A 35 -0.31 -3.95 42.74
CA ASN A 35 -0.20 -2.87 41.77
C ASN A 35 1.01 -3.02 40.82
N GLY A 36 1.71 -4.15 40.82
CA GLY A 36 2.89 -4.42 40.00
C GLY A 36 4.20 -3.80 40.52
N SER A 37 4.17 -3.03 41.63
CA SER A 37 5.40 -2.48 42.23
C SER A 37 6.25 -3.59 42.85
N VAL A 38 7.55 -3.48 42.76
CA VAL A 38 8.51 -4.41 43.35
C VAL A 38 9.09 -3.80 44.62
N LEU A 39 8.98 -4.48 45.75
CA LEU A 39 9.64 -4.11 47.00
C LEU A 39 10.92 -4.94 47.12
N GLU A 40 12.07 -4.27 47.12
CA GLU A 40 13.38 -4.88 47.31
C GLU A 40 13.84 -4.65 48.75
N GLY A 41 14.47 -5.69 49.34
CA GLY A 41 15.10 -5.59 50.65
C GLY A 41 14.11 -5.48 51.81
N ALA A 42 12.87 -5.90 51.65
CA ALA A 42 11.90 -5.96 52.76
C ALA A 42 12.21 -7.13 53.73
N VAL A 43 12.05 -6.93 54.98
CA VAL A 43 12.35 -7.93 56.05
C VAL A 43 11.14 -8.09 56.94
N TRP A 44 10.72 -9.34 57.16
CA TRP A 44 9.73 -9.72 58.15
C TRP A 44 10.43 -10.15 59.42
N ASN A 45 10.02 -9.59 60.54
CA ASN A 45 10.45 -9.97 61.89
C ASN A 45 9.25 -10.37 62.73
N TYR A 46 9.32 -11.49 63.42
CA TYR A 46 8.30 -11.91 64.35
C TYR A 46 8.70 -11.53 65.77
N SER A 47 7.78 -10.90 66.49
CA SER A 47 7.91 -10.64 67.93
C SER A 47 7.12 -11.66 68.71
N GLU A 48 7.77 -12.63 69.36
CA GLU A 48 7.12 -13.57 70.29
C GLU A 48 6.40 -12.88 71.41
N GLN A 49 6.92 -11.72 71.85
CA GLN A 49 6.35 -10.99 72.96
C GLN A 49 5.01 -10.37 72.65
N ASP A 50 4.81 -9.93 71.43
CA ASP A 50 3.62 -9.24 70.94
C ASP A 50 2.75 -10.16 70.06
N ASN A 51 3.20 -11.37 69.77
CA ASN A 51 2.61 -12.31 68.84
C ASN A 51 2.26 -11.68 67.50
N GLN A 52 3.18 -10.87 66.98
CA GLN A 52 3.02 -10.08 65.78
C GLN A 52 4.20 -10.24 64.81
N TRP A 53 3.89 -10.29 63.52
CA TRP A 53 4.86 -10.12 62.49
C TRP A 53 4.94 -8.65 62.06
N GLN A 54 6.13 -8.16 61.89
CA GLN A 54 6.40 -6.83 61.42
C GLN A 54 7.18 -6.87 60.09
N LEU A 55 6.56 -6.40 59.01
CA LEU A 55 7.24 -6.15 57.73
C LEU A 55 7.86 -4.76 57.78
N THR A 56 9.15 -4.66 57.56
CA THR A 56 9.83 -3.40 57.34
C THR A 56 10.37 -3.30 55.91
N THR A 57 9.90 -2.34 55.17
CA THR A 57 10.34 -2.08 53.78
C THR A 57 11.68 -1.34 53.78
N ALA A 58 12.42 -1.35 52.66
CA ALA A 58 13.71 -0.68 52.54
C ALA A 58 13.64 0.84 52.78
N ASP A 59 12.48 1.45 52.56
CA ASP A 59 12.22 2.87 52.84
C ASP A 59 11.76 3.13 54.31
N GLY A 60 11.77 2.08 55.13
CA GLY A 60 11.49 2.19 56.55
C GLY A 60 10.01 2.18 56.96
N LYS A 61 9.10 1.88 56.04
CA LYS A 61 7.68 1.67 56.42
C LYS A 61 7.52 0.34 57.08
N THR A 62 6.65 0.25 58.10
CA THR A 62 6.39 -0.95 58.87
C THR A 62 4.90 -1.31 58.86
N LEU A 63 4.63 -2.60 58.66
CA LEU A 63 3.33 -3.20 58.74
C LEU A 63 3.32 -4.26 59.86
N ASN A 64 2.38 -4.18 60.77
CA ASN A 64 2.23 -5.18 61.86
C ASN A 64 1.16 -6.17 61.50
N VAL A 65 1.44 -7.46 61.61
CA VAL A 65 0.56 -8.57 61.22
C VAL A 65 0.39 -9.54 62.36
N THR A 66 -0.85 -9.92 62.69
CA THR A 66 -1.18 -10.95 63.67
C THR A 66 -1.82 -12.15 62.97
N GLY A 67 -1.62 -13.35 63.57
CA GLY A 67 -2.31 -14.57 63.08
C GLY A 67 -1.76 -15.13 61.80
N TRP A 68 -0.46 -15.24 61.66
CA TRP A 68 0.17 -15.82 60.48
C TRP A 68 0.06 -17.37 60.52
N ASP A 69 -0.43 -17.94 59.41
CA ASP A 69 -0.42 -19.37 59.14
C ASP A 69 0.42 -19.65 57.88
N VAL A 70 1.43 -20.52 58.03
CA VAL A 70 2.27 -20.97 56.91
C VAL A 70 1.79 -22.33 56.51
N THR A 71 1.06 -22.42 55.43
CA THR A 71 0.74 -23.64 54.74
C THR A 71 1.93 -24.17 53.97
N ASP A 72 1.96 -25.48 53.65
CA ASP A 72 3.05 -26.21 52.98
C ASP A 72 3.85 -25.37 52.01
N ALA A 73 5.19 -25.45 52.03
CA ALA A 73 6.10 -24.75 51.12
C ALA A 73 5.79 -24.97 49.64
N ASN A 74 5.16 -26.11 49.31
CA ASN A 74 4.72 -26.44 47.94
C ASN A 74 3.31 -25.88 47.62
N ALA A 75 2.55 -25.44 48.61
CA ALA A 75 1.25 -24.79 48.40
C ALA A 75 1.37 -23.29 48.14
N ALA A 76 2.51 -22.72 48.35
CA ALA A 76 2.89 -21.42 47.85
C ALA A 76 2.10 -20.19 48.34
N VAL A 77 1.40 -20.30 49.49
CA VAL A 77 0.60 -19.19 50.03
C VAL A 77 0.95 -18.93 51.48
N ILE A 78 1.27 -17.67 51.81
CA ILE A 78 1.44 -17.18 53.16
C ILE A 78 0.33 -16.15 53.38
N GLU A 79 -0.49 -16.33 54.40
CA GLU A 79 -1.64 -15.48 54.71
C GLU A 79 -1.61 -15.01 56.17
N GLY A 80 -2.16 -13.84 56.44
CA GLY A 80 -2.28 -13.32 57.80
C GLY A 80 -3.23 -12.14 57.92
N THR A 81 -3.54 -11.75 59.15
CA THR A 81 -4.35 -10.57 59.43
C THR A 81 -3.59 -9.63 60.38
N GLN A 82 -3.73 -8.32 60.19
CA GLN A 82 -3.23 -7.30 61.10
C GLN A 82 -4.21 -7.04 62.25
N GLU A 83 -3.75 -6.44 63.35
CA GLU A 83 -4.60 -6.00 64.45
C GLU A 83 -5.72 -5.04 64.05
N ASN A 84 -5.54 -4.30 62.96
CA ASN A 84 -6.52 -3.36 62.42
C ASN A 84 -7.48 -4.02 61.40
N GLY A 85 -7.46 -5.34 61.27
CA GLY A 85 -8.33 -6.09 60.33
C GLY A 85 -7.84 -6.16 58.90
N LEU A 86 -6.63 -5.66 58.59
CA LEU A 86 -6.04 -5.82 57.25
C LEU A 86 -5.65 -7.27 57.00
N TYR A 87 -6.07 -7.79 55.89
CA TYR A 87 -5.67 -9.09 55.36
C TYR A 87 -4.49 -8.93 54.45
N TRP A 88 -3.55 -9.85 54.48
CA TRP A 88 -2.45 -9.90 53.52
C TRP A 88 -2.18 -11.35 53.06
N LYS A 89 -1.76 -11.47 51.81
CA LYS A 89 -1.42 -12.73 51.18
C LYS A 89 -0.16 -12.56 50.33
N TYR A 90 0.74 -13.54 50.41
CA TYR A 90 1.91 -13.61 49.53
C TYR A 90 1.88 -14.99 48.85
N ASP A 91 1.77 -15.02 47.53
CA ASP A 91 1.71 -16.26 46.75
C ASP A 91 3.08 -16.65 46.16
N SER A 92 3.16 -17.90 45.63
CA SER A 92 4.40 -18.44 45.04
C SER A 92 4.93 -17.69 43.84
N ARG A 93 4.13 -16.79 43.27
CA ARG A 93 4.51 -15.97 42.10
C ARG A 93 5.13 -14.64 42.50
N GLY A 94 5.18 -14.33 43.78
CA GLY A 94 5.83 -13.14 44.31
C GLY A 94 4.90 -11.92 44.47
N TYR A 95 3.61 -12.12 44.58
CA TYR A 95 2.67 -11.03 44.83
C TYR A 95 2.32 -10.93 46.32
N LEU A 96 2.45 -9.75 46.90
CA LEU A 96 1.93 -9.38 48.20
C LEU A 96 0.62 -8.62 48.02
N ILE A 97 -0.43 -9.14 48.58
CA ILE A 97 -1.80 -8.61 48.55
C ILE A 97 -2.13 -8.10 49.93
N ILE A 98 -2.48 -6.83 50.07
CA ILE A 98 -2.87 -6.21 51.34
C ILE A 98 -4.30 -5.68 51.20
N ALA A 99 -5.17 -6.10 52.15
CA ALA A 99 -6.56 -5.74 52.17
C ALA A 99 -6.90 -4.94 53.42
N ASP A 100 -7.78 -3.94 53.31
CA ASP A 100 -8.28 -3.17 54.46
C ASP A 100 -9.68 -3.68 54.93
N ASP A 101 -10.28 -3.00 55.88
CA ASP A 101 -11.60 -3.34 56.44
C ASP A 101 -12.76 -3.24 55.42
N LYS A 102 -12.48 -2.66 54.25
CA LYS A 102 -13.42 -2.56 53.11
C LYS A 102 -13.25 -3.70 52.11
N THR A 103 -12.18 -4.48 52.22
CA THR A 103 -11.81 -5.53 51.28
C THR A 103 -12.71 -6.77 51.48
N THR A 104 -13.20 -7.29 50.38
CA THR A 104 -13.91 -8.59 50.35
C THR A 104 -12.89 -9.68 50.03
N VAL A 105 -12.74 -10.67 50.89
CA VAL A 105 -11.83 -11.80 50.69
C VAL A 105 -12.63 -13.09 50.49
N ILE A 106 -12.33 -13.81 49.39
CA ILE A 106 -12.90 -15.10 49.01
C ILE A 106 -11.78 -16.12 48.97
N SER A 107 -11.60 -16.92 50.00
CA SER A 107 -10.42 -17.78 50.17
C SER A 107 -10.72 -19.28 50.23
N GLY A 108 -11.95 -19.71 50.12
CA GLY A 108 -12.31 -21.15 50.11
C GLY A 108 -12.44 -21.70 48.71
N ASP A 109 -11.97 -22.94 48.47
CA ASP A 109 -12.16 -23.63 47.20
C ASP A 109 -13.60 -24.00 46.95
N ASP A 110 -14.01 -24.07 45.67
CA ASP A 110 -15.36 -24.48 45.26
C ASP A 110 -16.50 -23.65 45.89
N GLN A 111 -16.24 -22.37 46.22
CA GLN A 111 -17.22 -21.47 46.82
C GLN A 111 -17.99 -20.67 45.76
N GLU A 112 -19.23 -20.31 46.07
CA GLU A 112 -20.05 -19.36 45.32
C GLU A 112 -20.21 -18.07 46.15
N HIS A 113 -19.88 -16.92 45.52
CA HIS A 113 -19.98 -15.61 46.16
C HIS A 113 -20.71 -14.62 45.27
N ASN A 114 -21.71 -13.97 45.83
CA ASN A 114 -22.50 -12.95 45.17
C ASN A 114 -22.44 -11.65 45.99
N SER A 115 -22.05 -10.54 45.38
CA SER A 115 -22.00 -9.22 46.03
C SER A 115 -22.61 -8.15 45.11
N ASP A 116 -23.54 -7.39 45.69
CA ASP A 116 -24.10 -6.19 45.08
C ASP A 116 -23.42 -4.89 45.58
N ARG A 117 -22.42 -5.05 46.42
CA ARG A 117 -21.69 -3.92 47.00
C ARG A 117 -20.71 -3.38 46.00
N GLY A 118 -20.79 -2.06 45.71
CA GLY A 118 -19.80 -1.35 44.93
C GLY A 118 -18.45 -1.25 45.66
N MET A 119 -17.40 -1.00 44.88
CA MET A 119 -16.03 -0.75 45.39
C MET A 119 -15.67 0.72 45.20
N ASP A 120 -15.21 1.36 46.29
CA ASP A 120 -14.61 2.71 46.22
C ASP A 120 -13.26 2.63 46.92
N ILE A 121 -12.22 2.37 46.13
CA ILE A 121 -10.86 2.04 46.61
C ILE A 121 -9.90 3.08 46.09
N SER A 122 -9.20 3.75 47.01
CA SER A 122 -8.23 4.76 46.68
C SER A 122 -6.99 4.64 47.57
N GLY A 123 -5.85 4.85 46.95
CA GLY A 123 -4.56 4.84 47.66
C GLY A 123 -3.68 3.65 47.33
N GLN A 124 -2.40 3.90 47.32
CA GLN A 124 -1.39 2.90 47.01
C GLN A 124 -1.50 1.68 47.94
N ASP A 125 -1.28 0.48 47.39
CA ASP A 125 -1.26 -0.80 48.08
C ASP A 125 -2.65 -1.24 48.70
N ARG A 126 -3.75 -0.66 48.24
CA ARG A 126 -5.09 -1.07 48.66
C ARG A 126 -5.77 -1.96 47.63
N THR A 127 -6.51 -2.96 48.10
CA THR A 127 -7.22 -3.92 47.25
C THR A 127 -8.68 -4.03 47.65
N GLY A 128 -9.59 -4.00 46.70
CA GLY A 128 -11.04 -4.06 46.96
C GLY A 128 -11.56 -5.47 47.15
N VAL A 129 -11.24 -6.39 46.23
CA VAL A 129 -11.66 -7.81 46.30
C VAL A 129 -10.46 -8.73 46.09
N ILE A 130 -10.36 -9.76 46.89
CA ILE A 130 -9.35 -10.81 46.76
C ILE A 130 -10.06 -12.15 46.59
N ILE A 131 -9.76 -12.84 45.49
CA ILE A 131 -10.27 -14.18 45.21
C ILE A 131 -9.10 -15.13 45.14
N SER A 132 -8.89 -15.91 46.17
CA SER A 132 -7.73 -16.81 46.30
C SER A 132 -8.12 -18.29 46.33
N GLY A 133 -9.40 -18.61 46.50
CA GLY A 133 -9.88 -20.00 46.40
C GLY A 133 -9.94 -20.49 44.97
N ASP A 134 -9.59 -21.75 44.75
CA ASP A 134 -9.66 -22.38 43.43
C ASP A 134 -11.11 -22.75 43.07
N ARG A 135 -11.42 -22.70 41.79
CA ARG A 135 -12.72 -23.09 41.21
C ARG A 135 -13.92 -22.37 41.84
N THR A 136 -13.70 -21.13 42.31
CA THR A 136 -14.79 -20.31 42.87
C THR A 136 -15.64 -19.71 41.76
N VAL A 137 -16.90 -19.44 42.05
CA VAL A 137 -17.84 -18.73 41.17
C VAL A 137 -18.23 -17.42 41.83
N ASN A 138 -17.89 -16.31 41.23
CA ASN A 138 -18.05 -14.99 41.84
C ASN A 138 -18.90 -14.08 40.95
N THR A 139 -19.88 -13.40 41.53
CA THR A 139 -20.74 -12.43 40.85
C THR A 139 -20.69 -11.10 41.60
N LEU A 140 -20.16 -10.07 40.93
CA LEU A 140 -20.02 -8.71 41.46
C LEU A 140 -20.86 -7.76 40.61
N THR A 141 -21.90 -7.17 41.19
CA THR A 141 -22.86 -6.32 40.45
C THR A 141 -22.79 -4.83 40.80
N GLY A 142 -22.03 -4.47 41.82
CA GLY A 142 -21.87 -3.07 42.26
C GLY A 142 -20.85 -2.31 41.41
N ASP A 143 -21.03 -0.99 41.26
CA ASP A 143 -20.10 -0.12 40.58
C ASP A 143 -18.75 -0.02 41.31
N SER A 144 -17.66 0.14 40.54
CA SER A 144 -16.32 0.17 41.07
C SER A 144 -15.63 1.50 40.72
N SER A 145 -14.98 2.13 41.69
CA SER A 145 -14.08 3.26 41.53
C SER A 145 -12.74 2.90 42.14
N VAL A 146 -11.69 2.84 41.30
CA VAL A 146 -10.34 2.44 41.73
C VAL A 146 -9.36 3.54 41.34
N THR A 147 -8.72 4.16 42.32
CA THR A 147 -7.91 5.35 42.09
C THR A 147 -6.59 5.34 42.89
N ASP A 148 -5.67 6.23 42.50
CA ASP A 148 -4.46 6.56 43.27
C ASP A 148 -3.54 5.37 43.58
N GLY A 149 -3.32 4.45 42.63
CA GLY A 149 -2.43 3.31 42.79
C GLY A 149 -3.05 2.12 43.51
N ALA A 150 -4.39 2.11 43.70
CA ALA A 150 -5.12 0.97 44.26
C ALA A 150 -5.32 -0.15 43.22
N THR A 151 -5.65 -1.35 43.70
CA THR A 151 -6.13 -2.49 42.89
C THR A 151 -7.55 -2.81 43.22
N GLY A 152 -8.44 -2.82 42.22
CA GLY A 152 -9.87 -3.14 42.47
C GLY A 152 -10.06 -4.60 42.87
N MET A 153 -9.51 -5.50 42.06
CA MET A 153 -9.69 -6.95 42.28
C MET A 153 -8.39 -7.71 42.00
N VAL A 154 -8.12 -8.70 42.81
CA VAL A 154 -7.04 -9.69 42.63
C VAL A 154 -7.64 -11.09 42.57
N ILE A 155 -7.39 -11.82 41.51
CA ILE A 155 -7.84 -13.18 41.29
C ILE A 155 -6.63 -14.09 41.16
N SER A 156 -6.29 -14.81 42.22
CA SER A 156 -5.14 -15.71 42.25
C SER A 156 -5.52 -17.20 42.33
N GLY A 157 -6.78 -17.53 42.54
CA GLY A 157 -7.26 -18.92 42.49
C GLY A 157 -7.33 -19.45 41.05
N ASP A 158 -6.94 -20.70 40.87
CA ASP A 158 -7.00 -21.38 39.57
C ASP A 158 -8.45 -21.83 39.23
N GLY A 159 -8.80 -21.77 37.94
CA GLY A 159 -10.09 -22.24 37.45
C GLY A 159 -11.30 -21.45 37.95
N THR A 160 -11.14 -20.22 38.42
CA THR A 160 -12.24 -19.40 38.93
C THR A 160 -13.11 -18.87 37.77
N THR A 161 -14.40 -18.67 38.08
CA THR A 161 -15.35 -18.02 37.15
C THR A 161 -15.88 -16.75 37.80
N ASN A 162 -15.65 -15.60 37.14
CA ASN A 162 -16.00 -14.31 37.70
C ASN A 162 -16.94 -13.56 36.74
N THR A 163 -17.95 -12.91 37.26
CA THR A 163 -18.86 -12.03 36.52
C THR A 163 -18.91 -10.68 37.21
N ILE A 164 -18.53 -9.65 36.47
CA ILE A 164 -18.49 -8.26 36.94
C ILE A 164 -19.44 -7.46 36.06
N SER A 165 -20.53 -6.97 36.59
CA SER A 165 -21.56 -6.28 35.83
C SER A 165 -21.80 -4.82 36.23
N GLY A 166 -21.13 -4.35 37.29
CA GLY A 166 -21.12 -2.94 37.65
C GLY A 166 -20.23 -2.09 36.73
N HIS A 167 -20.50 -0.80 36.68
CA HIS A 167 -19.62 0.16 35.98
C HIS A 167 -18.28 0.28 36.71
N SER A 168 -17.18 0.21 35.99
CA SER A 168 -15.81 0.28 36.54
C SER A 168 -15.09 1.52 36.09
N THR A 169 -14.63 2.35 37.02
CA THR A 169 -13.76 3.49 36.76
C THR A 169 -12.36 3.23 37.33
N VAL A 170 -11.33 3.34 36.52
CA VAL A 170 -9.94 3.09 36.91
C VAL A 170 -9.11 4.32 36.53
N ASP A 171 -8.58 5.02 37.57
CA ASP A 171 -7.79 6.24 37.36
C ASP A 171 -6.45 6.13 38.09
N ASN A 172 -5.34 6.10 37.32
CA ASN A 172 -4.00 5.87 37.90
C ASN A 172 -3.96 4.65 38.84
N ALA A 173 -4.57 3.53 38.45
CA ALA A 173 -4.82 2.36 39.31
C ALA A 173 -4.91 1.08 38.45
N THR A 174 -5.06 -0.08 39.10
CA THR A 174 -5.35 -1.37 38.44
C THR A 174 -6.77 -1.84 38.76
N GLY A 175 -7.59 -2.04 37.73
CA GLY A 175 -8.98 -2.52 37.95
C GLY A 175 -9.01 -3.97 38.41
N ALA A 176 -8.43 -4.90 37.65
CA ALA A 176 -8.33 -6.31 38.01
C ALA A 176 -6.94 -6.88 37.65
N LEU A 177 -6.39 -7.66 38.57
CA LEU A 177 -5.19 -8.48 38.35
C LEU A 177 -5.59 -9.96 38.42
N ILE A 178 -5.41 -10.71 37.35
CA ILE A 178 -5.79 -12.11 37.21
C ILE A 178 -4.53 -12.94 37.04
N SER A 179 -4.09 -13.57 38.09
CA SER A 179 -2.89 -14.40 38.12
C SER A 179 -3.16 -15.90 38.25
N GLY A 180 -4.42 -16.30 38.47
CA GLY A 180 -4.86 -17.71 38.47
C GLY A 180 -4.92 -18.28 37.06
N ASN A 181 -4.49 -19.54 36.91
CA ASN A 181 -4.55 -20.24 35.62
C ASN A 181 -5.95 -20.74 35.29
N GLY A 182 -6.31 -20.77 34.02
CA GLY A 182 -7.60 -21.29 33.58
C GLY A 182 -8.81 -20.51 34.12
N THR A 183 -8.62 -19.25 34.49
CA THR A 183 -9.70 -18.39 35.00
C THR A 183 -10.62 -17.96 33.87
N THR A 184 -11.91 -17.76 34.19
CA THR A 184 -12.88 -17.14 33.27
C THR A 184 -13.45 -15.91 33.94
N THR A 185 -13.30 -14.74 33.28
CA THR A 185 -13.82 -13.47 33.82
C THR A 185 -14.68 -12.76 32.77
N ASN A 186 -15.94 -12.50 33.14
CA ASN A 186 -16.91 -11.79 32.31
C ASN A 186 -17.08 -10.37 32.84
N PHE A 187 -16.76 -9.36 32.03
CA PHE A 187 -17.04 -7.95 32.26
C PHE A 187 -18.30 -7.58 31.46
N ALA A 188 -19.41 -7.40 32.16
CA ALA A 188 -20.70 -7.04 31.55
C ALA A 188 -21.03 -5.54 31.74
N GLY A 189 -20.36 -4.87 32.68
CA GLY A 189 -20.45 -3.44 32.91
C GLY A 189 -19.47 -2.64 32.09
N ASP A 190 -19.74 -1.35 31.95
CA ASP A 190 -18.85 -0.45 31.24
C ASP A 190 -17.55 -0.20 32.01
N ILE A 191 -16.45 -0.01 31.27
CA ILE A 191 -15.12 0.22 31.82
C ILE A 191 -14.61 1.59 31.35
N ALA A 192 -14.19 2.44 32.30
CA ALA A 192 -13.53 3.70 32.00
C ALA A 192 -12.13 3.71 32.64
N VAL A 193 -11.08 3.97 31.83
CA VAL A 193 -9.67 3.99 32.26
C VAL A 193 -9.06 5.35 31.95
N SER A 194 -8.38 5.92 32.94
CA SER A 194 -7.71 7.20 32.79
C SER A 194 -6.43 7.31 33.64
N GLY A 195 -5.70 8.40 33.51
CA GLY A 195 -4.59 8.75 34.40
C GLY A 195 -3.41 7.78 34.40
N GLY A 196 -3.24 6.95 33.37
CA GLY A 196 -2.23 5.89 33.33
C GLY A 196 -2.67 4.60 34.03
N GLY A 197 -3.96 4.42 34.30
CA GLY A 197 -4.51 3.21 34.90
C GLY A 197 -4.55 2.03 33.92
N THR A 198 -4.71 0.82 34.48
CA THR A 198 -4.91 -0.41 33.70
C THR A 198 -6.20 -1.10 34.14
N ALA A 199 -7.15 -1.36 33.22
CA ALA A 199 -8.39 -2.01 33.62
C ALA A 199 -8.16 -3.47 34.04
N ILE A 200 -7.45 -4.24 33.20
CA ILE A 200 -7.29 -5.68 33.43
C ILE A 200 -5.83 -6.07 33.15
N ILE A 201 -5.22 -6.81 34.07
CA ILE A 201 -3.91 -7.45 33.87
C ILE A 201 -4.12 -8.97 33.99
N ILE A 202 -3.63 -9.75 33.06
CA ILE A 202 -3.72 -11.21 33.01
C ILE A 202 -2.32 -11.80 32.99
N ASP A 203 -1.85 -12.30 34.13
CA ASP A 203 -0.57 -13.02 34.23
C ASP A 203 -0.78 -14.54 34.14
N GLY A 204 -2.01 -15.03 34.45
CA GLY A 204 -2.32 -16.46 34.48
C GLY A 204 -2.47 -17.05 33.09
N ASP A 205 -1.94 -18.26 32.89
CA ASP A 205 -2.07 -18.99 31.63
C ASP A 205 -3.48 -19.54 31.42
N ASN A 206 -3.88 -19.71 30.17
CA ASN A 206 -5.18 -20.29 29.78
C ASN A 206 -6.39 -19.48 30.29
N ALA A 207 -6.24 -18.22 30.60
CA ALA A 207 -7.32 -17.37 31.06
C ALA A 207 -8.31 -17.05 29.92
N THR A 208 -9.58 -16.89 30.25
CA THR A 208 -10.64 -16.47 29.33
C THR A 208 -11.27 -15.17 29.84
N ILE A 209 -11.21 -14.12 29.01
CA ILE A 209 -11.86 -12.85 29.29
C ILE A 209 -13.02 -12.67 28.32
N LYS A 210 -14.17 -12.27 28.85
CA LYS A 210 -15.29 -11.82 28.02
C LYS A 210 -15.69 -10.41 28.44
N ASN A 211 -15.72 -9.48 27.51
CA ASN A 211 -16.20 -8.12 27.69
C ASN A 211 -17.44 -7.88 26.82
N THR A 212 -18.55 -7.52 27.47
CA THR A 212 -19.80 -7.14 26.77
C THR A 212 -20.22 -5.70 27.04
N GLY A 213 -19.57 -5.04 28.00
CA GLY A 213 -19.72 -3.61 28.27
C GLY A 213 -18.86 -2.75 27.38
N THR A 214 -19.14 -1.46 27.32
CA THR A 214 -18.30 -0.49 26.60
C THR A 214 -16.99 -0.24 27.35
N SER A 215 -15.91 -0.01 26.61
CA SER A 215 -14.61 0.34 27.19
C SER A 215 -14.14 1.70 26.69
N ASN A 216 -13.90 2.64 27.62
CA ASN A 216 -13.37 3.97 27.32
C ASN A 216 -11.98 4.11 27.96
N ILE A 217 -10.93 4.20 27.16
CA ILE A 217 -9.54 4.28 27.61
C ILE A 217 -8.99 5.64 27.16
N SER A 218 -8.55 6.46 28.10
CA SER A 218 -8.06 7.81 27.78
C SER A 218 -6.80 8.19 28.53
N GLY A 219 -5.92 8.91 27.85
CA GLY A 219 -4.68 9.45 28.42
C GLY A 219 -3.50 8.50 28.29
N ALA A 220 -2.32 9.12 28.21
CA ALA A 220 -1.06 8.41 28.03
C ALA A 220 -0.79 7.41 29.16
N GLY A 221 -0.41 6.19 28.80
CA GLY A 221 -0.17 5.08 29.71
C GLY A 221 -1.41 4.38 30.24
N SER A 222 -2.64 4.84 29.88
CA SER A 222 -3.87 4.13 30.20
C SER A 222 -4.00 2.90 29.32
N THR A 223 -4.32 1.72 29.91
CA THR A 223 -4.43 0.46 29.19
C THR A 223 -5.72 -0.26 29.55
N GLY A 224 -6.45 -0.72 28.56
CA GLY A 224 -7.64 -1.54 28.78
C GLY A 224 -7.27 -2.91 29.31
N THR A 225 -6.55 -3.71 28.55
CA THR A 225 -6.15 -5.06 28.94
C THR A 225 -4.68 -5.32 28.66
N VAL A 226 -3.95 -5.82 29.64
CA VAL A 226 -2.59 -6.36 29.50
C VAL A 226 -2.65 -7.87 29.63
N ILE A 227 -2.02 -8.62 28.73
CA ILE A 227 -1.99 -10.09 28.76
C ILE A 227 -0.56 -10.57 28.70
N ASP A 228 -0.03 -11.01 29.82
CA ASP A 228 1.30 -11.61 29.92
C ASP A 228 1.21 -13.16 29.96
N GLY A 229 0.04 -13.71 30.34
CA GLY A 229 -0.21 -15.15 30.36
C GLY A 229 -0.36 -15.75 28.96
N ASN A 230 0.14 -16.97 28.81
CA ASN A 230 0.07 -17.70 27.53
C ASN A 230 -1.28 -18.40 27.33
N ASN A 231 -1.63 -18.64 26.07
CA ASN A 231 -2.86 -19.34 25.67
C ASN A 231 -4.14 -18.66 26.20
N ALA A 232 -4.10 -17.38 26.49
CA ALA A 232 -5.26 -16.62 26.93
C ALA A 232 -6.25 -16.41 25.78
N ARG A 233 -7.54 -16.27 26.12
CA ARG A 233 -8.60 -15.94 25.15
C ARG A 233 -9.35 -14.69 25.60
N VAL A 234 -9.46 -13.71 24.72
CA VAL A 234 -10.24 -12.49 24.93
C VAL A 234 -11.37 -12.43 23.90
N ASN A 235 -12.60 -12.34 24.38
CA ASN A 235 -13.78 -12.09 23.56
C ASN A 235 -14.33 -10.70 23.94
N ASN A 236 -14.26 -9.76 23.01
CA ASN A 236 -14.81 -8.43 23.20
C ASN A 236 -16.03 -8.21 22.31
N ASP A 237 -17.21 -8.25 22.90
CA ASP A 237 -18.48 -7.95 22.22
C ASP A 237 -18.88 -6.46 22.39
N GLY A 238 -18.26 -5.74 23.33
CA GLY A 238 -18.54 -4.33 23.62
C GLY A 238 -17.72 -3.36 22.77
N ASP A 239 -18.28 -2.18 22.54
CA ASP A 239 -17.58 -1.13 21.81
C ASP A 239 -16.40 -0.57 22.62
N MET A 240 -15.34 -0.18 21.92
CA MET A 240 -14.12 0.36 22.53
C MET A 240 -13.80 1.76 21.97
N THR A 241 -13.53 2.70 22.86
CA THR A 241 -13.04 4.04 22.50
C THR A 241 -11.71 4.30 23.21
N ILE A 242 -10.67 4.62 22.43
CA ILE A 242 -9.32 4.85 22.93
C ILE A 242 -8.86 6.23 22.45
N THR A 243 -8.38 7.06 23.38
CA THR A 243 -7.97 8.43 23.08
C THR A 243 -6.67 8.81 23.77
N ASP A 244 -6.02 9.85 23.27
CA ASP A 244 -4.96 10.57 23.95
C ASP A 244 -3.78 9.70 24.45
N GLY A 245 -3.32 8.76 23.62
CA GLY A 245 -2.19 7.88 23.93
C GLY A 245 -2.55 6.67 24.80
N GLY A 246 -3.84 6.34 24.89
CA GLY A 246 -4.29 5.09 25.54
C GLY A 246 -4.02 3.85 24.68
N THR A 247 -3.98 2.67 25.31
CA THR A 247 -3.85 1.37 24.65
C THR A 247 -5.06 0.49 25.02
N GLY A 248 -5.76 -0.02 24.03
CA GLY A 248 -6.90 -0.92 24.25
C GLY A 248 -6.47 -2.28 24.80
N GLY A 249 -5.58 -2.96 24.09
CA GLY A 249 -4.96 -4.22 24.52
C GLY A 249 -3.46 -4.24 24.27
N HIS A 250 -2.68 -4.72 25.24
CA HIS A 250 -1.24 -4.98 25.13
C HIS A 250 -0.96 -6.43 25.48
N ILE A 251 -0.44 -7.21 24.56
CA ILE A 251 -0.29 -8.66 24.64
C ILE A 251 1.16 -9.03 24.49
N THR A 252 1.75 -9.59 25.55
CA THR A 252 3.11 -10.14 25.56
C THR A 252 3.12 -11.67 25.63
N GLY A 253 1.99 -12.28 26.04
CA GLY A 253 1.82 -13.73 26.10
C GLY A 253 1.70 -14.37 24.71
N ASP A 254 2.20 -15.61 24.59
CA ASP A 254 2.16 -16.39 23.35
C ASP A 254 0.84 -17.15 23.17
N ASN A 255 0.50 -17.46 21.93
CA ASN A 255 -0.69 -18.23 21.55
C ASN A 255 -2.02 -17.60 22.04
N VAL A 256 -2.09 -16.30 22.17
CA VAL A 256 -3.27 -15.58 22.62
C VAL A 256 -4.29 -15.48 21.50
N VAL A 257 -5.57 -15.71 21.83
CA VAL A 257 -6.69 -15.56 20.89
C VAL A 257 -7.51 -14.34 21.28
N ILE A 258 -7.67 -13.40 20.34
CA ILE A 258 -8.47 -12.19 20.51
C ILE A 258 -9.60 -12.22 19.49
N ASP A 259 -10.83 -12.11 19.98
CA ASP A 259 -12.06 -12.09 19.19
C ASP A 259 -12.81 -10.80 19.53
N ASN A 260 -12.81 -9.84 18.62
CA ASN A 260 -13.42 -8.53 18.80
C ASN A 260 -14.60 -8.35 17.83
N ALA A 261 -15.81 -8.40 18.37
CA ALA A 261 -17.04 -8.14 17.63
C ALA A 261 -17.56 -6.70 17.80
N GLY A 262 -17.14 -6.01 18.87
CA GLY A 262 -17.49 -4.61 19.10
C GLY A 262 -16.76 -3.65 18.18
N SER A 263 -17.36 -2.49 17.91
CA SER A 263 -16.71 -1.42 17.13
C SER A 263 -15.58 -0.78 17.95
N THR A 264 -14.51 -0.39 17.26
CA THR A 264 -13.35 0.24 17.90
C THR A 264 -13.11 1.62 17.31
N THR A 265 -13.03 2.64 18.17
CA THR A 265 -12.63 4.00 17.81
C THR A 265 -11.33 4.35 18.51
N VAL A 266 -10.31 4.71 17.73
CA VAL A 266 -8.99 5.08 18.25
C VAL A 266 -8.62 6.46 17.73
N SER A 267 -8.24 7.38 18.62
CA SER A 267 -7.90 8.73 18.21
C SER A 267 -6.80 9.36 19.06
N GLY A 268 -6.01 10.21 18.42
CA GLY A 268 -4.93 10.93 19.06
C GLY A 268 -3.57 10.25 18.95
N ALA A 269 -2.53 11.04 19.00
CA ALA A 269 -1.14 10.56 18.88
C ALA A 269 -0.83 9.48 19.91
N ASP A 270 -0.10 8.47 19.49
CA ASP A 270 0.33 7.32 20.31
C ASP A 270 -0.82 6.43 20.85
N ALA A 271 -2.08 6.69 20.49
CA ALA A 271 -3.19 5.80 20.85
C ALA A 271 -3.13 4.50 20.00
N THR A 272 -3.35 3.35 20.62
CA THR A 272 -3.30 2.05 19.93
C THR A 272 -4.46 1.18 20.38
N ALA A 273 -5.23 0.60 19.43
CA ALA A 273 -6.28 -0.32 19.83
C ALA A 273 -5.72 -1.64 20.34
N LEU A 274 -4.81 -2.25 19.59
CA LEU A 274 -4.22 -3.53 19.95
C LEU A 274 -2.72 -3.55 19.62
N TYR A 275 -1.90 -3.84 20.61
CA TYR A 275 -0.47 -4.02 20.49
C TYR A 275 -0.07 -5.43 20.91
N ILE A 276 0.57 -6.19 20.02
CA ILE A 276 0.89 -7.60 20.20
C ILE A 276 2.39 -7.79 20.04
N GLU A 277 3.05 -8.25 21.11
CA GLU A 277 4.46 -8.64 21.13
C GLU A 277 4.64 -10.17 21.23
N GLY A 278 3.60 -10.90 21.70
CA GLY A 278 3.62 -12.35 21.82
C GLY A 278 3.51 -13.07 20.48
N ASP A 279 4.13 -14.24 20.38
CA ASP A 279 4.16 -15.05 19.16
C ASP A 279 2.88 -15.89 18.99
N ASN A 280 2.58 -16.28 17.75
CA ASN A 280 1.42 -17.13 17.40
C ASN A 280 0.06 -16.57 17.84
N ALA A 281 -0.08 -15.27 17.95
CA ALA A 281 -1.36 -14.66 18.30
C ALA A 281 -2.39 -14.85 17.18
N LEU A 282 -3.65 -15.09 17.56
CA LEU A 282 -4.78 -15.10 16.63
C LEU A 282 -5.71 -13.94 16.94
N VAL A 283 -5.86 -13.01 16.00
CA VAL A 283 -6.77 -11.88 16.12
C VAL A 283 -7.92 -12.03 15.12
N ILE A 284 -9.14 -11.98 15.61
CA ILE A 284 -10.36 -11.96 14.82
C ILE A 284 -11.08 -10.66 15.16
N ASN A 285 -11.20 -9.77 14.19
CA ASN A 285 -11.92 -8.52 14.36
C ASN A 285 -13.12 -8.46 13.40
N GLU A 286 -14.32 -8.51 13.96
CA GLU A 286 -15.57 -8.44 13.21
C GLU A 286 -16.19 -7.03 13.24
N GLY A 287 -15.84 -6.24 14.27
CA GLY A 287 -16.31 -4.87 14.43
C GLY A 287 -15.63 -3.87 13.52
N ASN A 288 -16.32 -2.79 13.18
CA ASN A 288 -15.75 -1.69 12.42
C ASN A 288 -14.71 -0.93 13.23
N GLN A 289 -13.69 -0.42 12.56
CA GLN A 289 -12.64 0.39 13.18
C GLN A 289 -12.61 1.81 12.59
N THR A 290 -12.49 2.80 13.46
CA THR A 290 -12.24 4.20 13.09
C THR A 290 -10.98 4.67 13.80
N ILE A 291 -9.96 5.03 13.02
CA ILE A 291 -8.63 5.36 13.54
C ILE A 291 -8.26 6.77 13.04
N SER A 292 -7.81 7.67 13.93
CA SER A 292 -7.51 9.04 13.53
C SER A 292 -6.46 9.72 14.40
N GLY A 293 -5.90 10.82 13.87
CA GLY A 293 -5.05 11.73 14.65
C GLY A 293 -3.70 11.16 15.07
N GLY A 294 -3.10 10.28 14.28
CA GLY A 294 -1.82 9.64 14.55
C GLY A 294 -1.93 8.34 15.36
N ALA A 295 -3.11 7.75 15.42
CA ALA A 295 -3.37 6.51 16.15
C ALA A 295 -3.09 5.26 15.30
N VAL A 296 -2.95 4.10 15.96
CA VAL A 296 -2.78 2.79 15.33
C VAL A 296 -3.93 1.87 15.72
N GLY A 297 -4.54 1.21 14.74
CA GLY A 297 -5.56 0.19 14.99
C GLY A 297 -4.94 -1.06 15.61
N THR A 298 -4.20 -1.82 14.83
CA THR A 298 -3.51 -3.04 15.30
C THR A 298 -2.03 -2.99 14.95
N ARG A 299 -1.17 -3.21 15.93
CA ARG A 299 0.27 -3.38 15.75
C ARG A 299 0.70 -4.75 16.23
N ILE A 300 1.44 -5.47 15.40
CA ILE A 300 1.92 -6.82 15.65
C ILE A 300 3.44 -6.83 15.51
N ASP A 301 4.14 -7.02 16.62
CA ASP A 301 5.59 -7.18 16.66
C ASP A 301 6.00 -8.64 16.86
N GLY A 302 5.07 -9.52 17.34
CA GLY A 302 5.29 -10.96 17.50
C GLY A 302 5.29 -11.72 16.16
N ASP A 303 5.99 -12.85 16.14
CA ASP A 303 6.13 -13.72 14.96
C ASP A 303 4.93 -14.70 14.83
N ASP A 304 4.73 -15.20 13.61
CA ASP A 304 3.71 -16.23 13.31
C ASP A 304 2.27 -15.81 13.70
N ALA A 305 1.98 -14.52 13.84
CA ALA A 305 0.67 -14.03 14.22
C ALA A 305 -0.32 -14.07 13.04
N HIS A 306 -1.59 -14.38 13.35
CA HIS A 306 -2.67 -14.46 12.37
C HIS A 306 -3.77 -13.45 12.68
N THR A 307 -4.08 -12.58 11.73
CA THR A 307 -5.13 -11.55 11.89
C THR A 307 -6.20 -11.69 10.81
N THR A 308 -7.46 -11.63 11.21
CA THR A 308 -8.60 -11.59 10.30
C THR A 308 -9.50 -10.43 10.68
N ASN A 309 -9.68 -9.48 9.78
CA ASN A 309 -10.62 -8.36 9.91
C ASN A 309 -11.76 -8.55 8.91
N THR A 310 -12.98 -8.61 9.40
CA THR A 310 -14.20 -8.64 8.56
C THR A 310 -15.00 -7.34 8.62
N GLY A 311 -14.76 -6.51 9.63
CA GLY A 311 -15.31 -5.17 9.75
C GLY A 311 -14.61 -4.16 8.83
N ASP A 312 -15.30 -3.07 8.52
CA ASP A 312 -14.73 -1.97 7.76
C ASP A 312 -13.73 -1.18 8.60
N ILE A 313 -12.69 -0.66 7.94
CA ILE A 313 -11.67 0.16 8.58
C ILE A 313 -11.62 1.53 7.92
N ALA A 314 -11.77 2.58 8.72
CA ALA A 314 -11.56 3.96 8.31
C ALA A 314 -10.35 4.53 9.06
N VAL A 315 -9.34 4.97 8.32
CA VAL A 315 -8.11 5.55 8.86
C VAL A 315 -7.94 6.96 8.32
N ASP A 316 -7.72 7.90 9.23
CA ASP A 316 -7.69 9.33 8.93
C ASP A 316 -6.54 10.03 9.64
N GLY A 317 -5.86 10.93 8.93
CA GLY A 317 -4.85 11.81 9.50
C GLY A 317 -3.43 11.25 9.50
N ALA A 318 -2.48 12.15 9.30
CA ALA A 318 -1.05 11.83 9.22
C ALA A 318 -0.55 11.07 10.45
N GLY A 319 0.21 10.00 10.22
CA GLY A 319 0.74 9.11 11.24
C GLY A 319 -0.24 8.04 11.73
N SER A 320 -1.52 8.08 11.30
CA SER A 320 -2.48 7.00 11.58
C SER A 320 -2.20 5.76 10.72
N ALA A 321 -2.39 4.57 11.28
CA ALA A 321 -2.28 3.32 10.55
C ALA A 321 -3.37 2.32 10.97
N ALA A 322 -3.93 1.59 10.00
CA ALA A 322 -4.93 0.57 10.30
C ALA A 322 -4.30 -0.66 10.94
N VAL A 323 -3.39 -1.31 10.23
CA VAL A 323 -2.69 -2.51 10.70
C VAL A 323 -1.21 -2.41 10.34
N ILE A 324 -0.34 -2.70 11.30
CA ILE A 324 1.12 -2.77 11.13
C ILE A 324 1.59 -4.16 11.54
N ILE A 325 2.25 -4.89 10.66
CA ILE A 325 2.88 -6.18 10.95
C ILE A 325 4.41 -6.00 10.87
N ASN A 326 5.07 -6.00 12.02
CA ASN A 326 6.52 -5.91 12.14
C ASN A 326 7.17 -7.29 12.35
N GLY A 327 6.46 -8.25 12.95
CA GLY A 327 6.92 -9.61 13.15
C GLY A 327 7.09 -10.39 11.84
N ASP A 328 7.74 -11.54 11.91
CA ASP A 328 7.99 -12.41 10.76
C ASP A 328 6.90 -13.48 10.59
N ASN A 329 6.68 -13.96 9.37
CA ASN A 329 5.76 -15.04 9.00
C ASN A 329 4.30 -14.82 9.45
N GLY A 330 3.91 -13.59 9.77
CA GLY A 330 2.54 -13.26 10.12
C GLY A 330 1.59 -13.33 8.93
N SER A 331 0.29 -13.49 9.20
CA SER A 331 -0.72 -13.42 8.16
C SER A 331 -1.85 -12.46 8.51
N LEU A 332 -2.32 -11.70 7.52
CA LEU A 332 -3.46 -10.81 7.63
C LEU A 332 -4.49 -11.10 6.53
N THR A 333 -5.75 -11.20 6.91
CA THR A 333 -6.87 -11.14 5.97
C THR A 333 -7.78 -9.96 6.31
N GLN A 334 -7.90 -9.00 5.40
CA GLN A 334 -8.87 -7.91 5.45
C GLN A 334 -10.02 -8.24 4.50
N ALA A 335 -11.23 -8.35 5.02
CA ALA A 335 -12.41 -8.65 4.21
C ALA A 335 -13.42 -7.48 4.12
N GLY A 336 -13.47 -6.62 5.14
CA GLY A 336 -14.22 -5.36 5.08
C GLY A 336 -13.55 -4.31 4.22
N ASP A 337 -14.25 -3.25 3.89
CA ASP A 337 -13.73 -2.14 3.10
C ASP A 337 -12.71 -1.31 3.89
N LEU A 338 -11.74 -0.73 3.18
CA LEU A 338 -10.68 0.11 3.73
C LEU A 338 -10.78 1.53 3.18
N LEU A 339 -10.94 2.52 4.06
CA LEU A 339 -10.88 3.94 3.73
C LEU A 339 -9.63 4.57 4.36
N VAL A 340 -8.79 5.22 3.55
CA VAL A 340 -7.54 5.86 3.98
C VAL A 340 -7.51 7.31 3.52
N THR A 341 -7.40 8.24 4.47
CA THR A 341 -7.52 9.69 4.19
C THR A 341 -6.48 10.51 4.95
N ASP A 342 -6.24 11.75 4.50
CA ASP A 342 -5.46 12.78 5.20
C ASP A 342 -4.05 12.35 5.65
N GLY A 343 -3.31 11.62 4.80
CA GLY A 343 -1.94 11.20 5.05
C GLY A 343 -1.82 9.98 5.96
N ALA A 344 -2.88 9.20 6.09
CA ALA A 344 -2.90 7.95 6.82
C ALA A 344 -2.33 6.78 5.98
N MET A 345 -2.03 5.68 6.65
CA MET A 345 -1.62 4.42 6.04
C MET A 345 -2.63 3.31 6.39
N GLY A 346 -2.99 2.52 5.41
CA GLY A 346 -3.89 1.40 5.62
C GLY A 346 -3.17 0.18 6.23
N ILE A 347 -2.81 -0.79 5.42
CA ILE A 347 -2.15 -2.03 5.86
C ILE A 347 -0.66 -1.98 5.53
N ILE A 348 0.19 -2.27 6.51
CA ILE A 348 1.64 -2.20 6.40
C ILE A 348 2.26 -3.51 6.83
N THR A 349 3.16 -4.07 6.01
CA THR A 349 3.99 -5.23 6.33
C THR A 349 5.45 -4.85 6.32
N TYR A 350 6.16 -4.95 7.45
CA TYR A 350 7.59 -4.66 7.57
C TYR A 350 8.46 -5.91 7.74
N GLY A 351 8.02 -6.92 8.44
CA GLY A 351 8.81 -8.13 8.72
C GLY A 351 9.12 -8.96 7.47
N THR A 352 9.62 -10.16 7.67
CA THR A 352 10.01 -11.09 6.60
C THR A 352 8.99 -12.21 6.46
N GLY A 353 8.59 -12.52 5.23
CA GLY A 353 7.74 -13.69 4.95
C GLY A 353 6.28 -13.54 5.35
N ASN A 354 5.80 -12.33 5.60
CA ASN A 354 4.41 -12.07 5.93
C ASN A 354 3.48 -12.26 4.74
N GLU A 355 2.26 -12.74 4.98
CA GLU A 355 1.20 -12.84 3.99
C GLU A 355 0.06 -11.89 4.35
N ALA A 356 -0.18 -10.85 3.54
CA ALA A 356 -1.34 -9.98 3.67
C ALA A 356 -2.30 -10.20 2.48
N LYS A 357 -3.60 -10.29 2.80
CA LYS A 357 -4.66 -10.48 1.83
C LYS A 357 -5.78 -9.49 2.09
N ASN A 358 -6.15 -8.73 1.07
CA ASN A 358 -7.34 -7.89 1.06
C ASN A 358 -8.39 -8.47 0.11
N THR A 359 -9.66 -8.49 0.54
CA THR A 359 -10.79 -8.90 -0.31
C THR A 359 -11.91 -7.85 -0.34
N GLY A 360 -11.88 -6.85 0.54
CA GLY A 360 -12.73 -5.66 0.48
C GLY A 360 -12.15 -4.62 -0.47
N ASN A 361 -12.92 -3.60 -0.80
CA ASN A 361 -12.45 -2.48 -1.61
C ASN A 361 -11.60 -1.53 -0.76
N ALA A 362 -10.66 -0.84 -1.41
CA ALA A 362 -9.86 0.18 -0.76
C ALA A 362 -10.09 1.53 -1.44
N THR A 363 -10.41 2.55 -0.66
CA THR A 363 -10.49 3.95 -1.11
C THR A 363 -9.36 4.72 -0.45
N VAL A 364 -8.47 5.27 -1.26
CA VAL A 364 -7.28 6.01 -0.82
C VAL A 364 -7.31 7.41 -1.40
N ARG A 365 -7.35 8.40 -0.56
CA ARG A 365 -7.40 9.79 -0.99
C ARG A 365 -6.63 10.70 -0.04
N ASP A 366 -6.34 11.90 -0.53
CA ASP A 366 -5.56 12.94 0.12
C ASP A 366 -4.04 12.67 0.14
N ALA A 367 -3.30 13.76 0.19
CA ALA A 367 -1.83 13.72 0.07
C ALA A 367 -1.20 12.83 1.14
N ASP A 368 -0.17 12.09 0.74
CA ASP A 368 0.59 11.15 1.56
C ASP A 368 -0.22 9.95 2.10
N SER A 369 -1.49 9.78 1.69
CA SER A 369 -2.28 8.60 2.02
C SER A 369 -1.83 7.39 1.22
N VAL A 370 -1.64 6.24 1.88
CA VAL A 370 -1.22 4.98 1.24
C VAL A 370 -2.14 3.85 1.68
N GLY A 371 -2.76 3.16 0.72
CA GLY A 371 -3.67 2.04 1.01
C GLY A 371 -2.94 0.83 1.57
N PHE A 372 -1.95 0.34 0.83
CA PHE A 372 -1.19 -0.84 1.19
C PHE A 372 0.31 -0.57 1.07
N VAL A 373 1.08 -0.94 2.09
CA VAL A 373 2.54 -0.84 2.11
C VAL A 373 3.12 -2.23 2.28
N VAL A 374 3.84 -2.71 1.27
CA VAL A 374 4.59 -3.97 1.31
C VAL A 374 6.07 -3.61 1.43
N ALA A 375 6.55 -3.54 2.66
CA ALA A 375 7.93 -3.28 3.02
C ALA A 375 8.53 -4.56 3.65
N GLY A 376 9.84 -4.57 3.95
CA GLY A 376 10.52 -5.78 4.43
C GLY A 376 10.87 -6.74 3.31
N GLU A 377 11.18 -8.00 3.64
CA GLU A 377 11.66 -8.96 2.65
C GLU A 377 10.70 -10.14 2.46
N LYS A 378 10.55 -10.61 1.23
CA LYS A 378 9.82 -11.86 0.90
C LYS A 378 8.36 -11.88 1.37
N ASN A 379 7.75 -10.73 1.49
CA ASN A 379 6.35 -10.61 1.85
C ASN A 379 5.45 -10.96 0.65
N THR A 380 4.28 -11.52 0.94
CA THR A 380 3.27 -11.81 -0.06
C THR A 380 2.06 -10.92 0.20
N PHE A 381 1.64 -10.16 -0.80
CA PHE A 381 0.42 -9.36 -0.74
C PHE A 381 -0.55 -9.75 -1.86
N LYS A 382 -1.82 -9.98 -1.51
CA LYS A 382 -2.88 -10.28 -2.48
C LYS A 382 -4.07 -9.37 -2.25
N ASN A 383 -4.40 -8.58 -3.25
CA ASN A 383 -5.61 -7.76 -3.26
C ASN A 383 -6.61 -8.30 -4.27
N LYS A 384 -7.88 -8.47 -3.84
CA LYS A 384 -8.98 -8.89 -4.72
C LYS A 384 -10.04 -7.84 -4.92
N GLY A 385 -10.18 -6.92 -3.98
CA GLY A 385 -11.08 -5.79 -4.09
C GLY A 385 -10.51 -4.71 -4.99
N ASP A 386 -11.35 -3.79 -5.41
CA ASP A 386 -10.91 -2.64 -6.20
C ASP A 386 -10.13 -1.65 -5.32
N ILE A 387 -9.21 -0.91 -5.94
CA ILE A 387 -8.44 0.15 -5.30
C ILE A 387 -8.77 1.47 -6.00
N ASP A 388 -9.50 2.35 -5.32
CA ASP A 388 -9.84 3.68 -5.80
C ASP A 388 -8.87 4.71 -5.21
N VAL A 389 -8.14 5.44 -6.06
CA VAL A 389 -7.09 6.37 -5.64
C VAL A 389 -7.34 7.76 -6.20
N SER A 390 -7.23 8.79 -5.34
CA SER A 390 -7.40 10.17 -5.75
C SER A 390 -6.63 11.14 -4.83
N LEU A 391 -6.63 12.44 -5.16
CA LEU A 391 -6.13 13.53 -4.29
C LEU A 391 -4.70 13.31 -3.75
N ASN A 392 -3.74 12.97 -4.62
CA ASN A 392 -2.35 12.65 -4.28
C ASN A 392 -2.16 11.39 -3.41
N GLY A 393 -3.15 10.50 -3.32
CA GLY A 393 -3.03 9.22 -2.66
C GLY A 393 -2.19 8.23 -3.48
N THR A 394 -1.73 7.16 -2.82
CA THR A 394 -1.07 5.99 -3.42
C THR A 394 -1.83 4.73 -3.04
N GLY A 395 -2.28 3.96 -4.03
CA GLY A 395 -3.07 2.74 -3.77
C GLY A 395 -2.24 1.65 -3.11
N ALA A 396 -1.16 1.23 -3.75
CA ALA A 396 -0.23 0.26 -3.20
C ALA A 396 1.23 0.70 -3.39
N LEU A 397 2.03 0.60 -2.33
CA LEU A 397 3.47 0.88 -2.31
C LEU A 397 4.23 -0.40 -1.99
N VAL A 398 5.04 -0.89 -2.92
CA VAL A 398 5.94 -2.04 -2.74
C VAL A 398 7.35 -1.50 -2.60
N SER A 399 7.81 -1.34 -1.36
CA SER A 399 9.13 -0.78 -1.03
C SER A 399 10.09 -1.82 -0.44
N GLY A 400 9.60 -3.03 -0.18
CA GLY A 400 10.41 -4.15 0.28
C GLY A 400 11.07 -4.91 -0.87
N ASP A 401 11.91 -5.87 -0.55
CA ASP A 401 12.67 -6.64 -1.52
C ASP A 401 12.15 -8.07 -1.63
N MET A 402 12.30 -8.68 -2.82
CA MET A 402 11.94 -10.09 -3.08
C MET A 402 10.50 -10.47 -2.72
N SER A 403 9.61 -9.49 -2.69
CA SER A 403 8.20 -9.68 -2.33
C SER A 403 7.36 -10.08 -3.53
N GLN A 404 6.22 -10.76 -3.27
CA GLN A 404 5.25 -11.17 -4.27
C GLN A 404 3.94 -10.41 -4.06
N VAL A 405 3.51 -9.66 -5.07
CA VAL A 405 2.29 -8.86 -5.01
C VAL A 405 1.35 -9.27 -6.14
N THR A 406 0.10 -9.57 -5.82
CA THR A 406 -0.96 -9.86 -6.80
C THR A 406 -2.12 -8.91 -6.58
N LEU A 407 -2.52 -8.18 -7.60
CA LEU A 407 -3.64 -7.24 -7.59
C LEU A 407 -4.70 -7.72 -8.58
N ASP A 408 -5.71 -8.42 -8.07
CA ASP A 408 -6.77 -9.03 -8.89
C ASP A 408 -7.94 -8.06 -9.18
N GLY A 409 -8.23 -7.10 -8.29
CA GLY A 409 -9.25 -6.06 -8.48
C GLY A 409 -8.79 -4.94 -9.39
N ASP A 410 -9.71 -4.14 -9.89
CA ASP A 410 -9.39 -2.97 -10.70
C ASP A 410 -8.71 -1.88 -9.86
N ILE A 411 -7.79 -1.16 -10.48
CA ILE A 411 -7.11 -0.02 -9.86
C ILE A 411 -7.57 1.24 -10.58
N ASN A 412 -8.35 2.06 -9.90
CA ASN A 412 -8.94 3.26 -10.44
C ASN A 412 -8.20 4.50 -9.92
N VAL A 413 -7.51 5.18 -10.78
CA VAL A 413 -6.73 6.39 -10.46
C VAL A 413 -7.46 7.59 -11.04
N VAL A 414 -8.00 8.43 -10.19
CA VAL A 414 -8.89 9.50 -10.63
C VAL A 414 -8.39 10.86 -10.15
N SER A 415 -8.32 11.82 -11.08
CA SER A 415 -8.11 13.22 -10.74
C SER A 415 -9.43 13.83 -10.28
N VAL A 416 -9.48 14.31 -9.05
CA VAL A 416 -10.64 15.04 -8.50
C VAL A 416 -10.19 16.35 -7.86
N GLN A 417 -11.12 17.31 -7.78
CA GLN A 417 -10.85 18.55 -7.06
C GLN A 417 -10.87 18.33 -5.54
N ASP A 418 -9.93 18.95 -4.85
CA ASP A 418 -9.96 19.06 -3.41
C ASP A 418 -11.01 20.09 -2.93
N SER A 419 -11.07 20.33 -1.62
CA SER A 419 -12.01 21.30 -1.02
C SER A 419 -11.72 22.77 -1.40
N GLU A 420 -10.54 23.06 -1.97
CA GLU A 420 -10.09 24.37 -2.43
C GLU A 420 -10.30 24.55 -3.94
N GLY A 421 -10.78 23.51 -4.62
CA GLY A 421 -11.03 23.51 -6.06
C GLY A 421 -9.79 23.18 -6.90
N VAL A 422 -8.71 22.66 -6.28
CA VAL A 422 -7.44 22.30 -6.93
C VAL A 422 -7.45 20.84 -7.34
N PHE A 423 -7.13 20.55 -8.60
CA PHE A 423 -6.90 19.18 -9.06
C PHE A 423 -5.52 18.70 -8.65
N SER A 424 -5.44 17.43 -8.26
CA SER A 424 -4.21 16.84 -7.82
C SER A 424 -3.96 15.48 -8.46
N SER A 425 -2.72 15.04 -8.44
CA SER A 425 -2.30 13.75 -8.97
C SER A 425 -2.73 12.60 -8.07
N ALA A 426 -2.50 11.37 -8.53
CA ALA A 426 -2.60 10.17 -7.71
C ALA A 426 -1.74 9.07 -8.35
N THR A 427 -1.38 8.05 -7.58
CA THR A 427 -0.60 6.91 -8.06
C THR A 427 -1.32 5.61 -7.71
N GLY A 428 -1.60 4.77 -8.71
CA GLY A 428 -2.25 3.49 -8.47
C GLY A 428 -1.33 2.53 -7.72
N VAL A 429 -0.21 2.16 -8.34
CA VAL A 429 0.80 1.26 -7.77
C VAL A 429 2.19 1.86 -7.91
N SER A 430 2.98 1.79 -6.84
CA SER A 430 4.38 2.20 -6.83
C SER A 430 5.27 1.06 -6.35
N VAL A 431 6.22 0.62 -7.17
CA VAL A 431 7.23 -0.40 -6.84
C VAL A 431 8.57 0.32 -6.75
N SER A 432 9.20 0.33 -5.59
CA SER A 432 10.47 1.02 -5.35
C SER A 432 11.57 0.15 -4.73
N GLY A 433 11.23 -1.06 -4.27
CA GLY A 433 12.19 -2.05 -3.79
C GLY A 433 12.81 -2.88 -4.90
N ASP A 434 13.71 -3.81 -4.58
CA ASP A 434 14.46 -4.61 -5.53
C ASP A 434 13.94 -6.07 -5.63
N ASN A 435 14.02 -6.67 -6.82
CA ASN A 435 13.70 -8.07 -7.09
C ASN A 435 12.27 -8.50 -6.68
N ASN A 436 11.31 -7.61 -6.75
CA ASN A 436 9.91 -7.92 -6.48
C ASN A 436 9.23 -8.52 -7.71
N ALA A 437 8.24 -9.40 -7.48
CA ALA A 437 7.33 -9.89 -8.50
C ALA A 437 5.93 -9.31 -8.27
N VAL A 438 5.45 -8.50 -9.22
CA VAL A 438 4.15 -7.84 -9.12
C VAL A 438 3.28 -8.26 -10.30
N ASP A 439 2.13 -8.84 -10.01
CA ASP A 439 1.14 -9.31 -10.99
C ASP A 439 -0.16 -8.52 -10.83
N ILE A 440 -0.52 -7.73 -11.83
CA ILE A 440 -1.73 -6.92 -11.88
C ILE A 440 -2.68 -7.58 -12.88
N THR A 441 -3.66 -8.34 -12.37
CA THR A 441 -4.64 -9.04 -13.21
C THR A 441 -5.91 -8.22 -13.46
N GLY A 442 -6.24 -7.28 -12.56
CA GLY A 442 -7.28 -6.27 -12.78
C GLY A 442 -6.84 -5.18 -13.75
N ASN A 443 -7.79 -4.40 -14.24
CA ASN A 443 -7.47 -3.25 -15.09
C ASN A 443 -6.86 -2.11 -14.27
N VAL A 444 -5.99 -1.34 -14.90
CA VAL A 444 -5.55 -0.06 -14.36
C VAL A 444 -6.26 1.05 -15.13
N ASN A 445 -7.21 1.70 -14.49
CA ASN A 445 -8.04 2.73 -15.10
C ASN A 445 -7.61 4.09 -14.59
N ILE A 446 -7.16 4.95 -15.47
CA ILE A 446 -6.73 6.31 -15.16
C ILE A 446 -7.73 7.27 -15.80
N SER A 447 -8.39 8.08 -14.99
CA SER A 447 -9.37 9.06 -15.44
C SER A 447 -9.00 10.45 -15.00
N ALA A 448 -8.78 11.31 -15.98
CA ALA A 448 -8.56 12.72 -15.78
C ALA A 448 -9.82 13.47 -16.25
N ASP A 449 -10.74 13.76 -15.31
CA ASP A 449 -11.96 14.52 -15.59
C ASP A 449 -11.80 15.94 -15.04
N TYR A 450 -11.59 16.91 -15.94
CA TYR A 450 -11.34 18.30 -15.56
C TYR A 450 -12.61 19.14 -15.59
N GLY A 451 -13.00 19.63 -14.41
CA GLY A 451 -13.84 20.81 -14.28
C GLY A 451 -12.98 22.06 -14.15
N GLN A 452 -13.23 23.04 -14.96
CA GLN A 452 -12.55 24.34 -15.10
C GLN A 452 -11.83 24.88 -13.85
N ASP A 453 -10.62 25.37 -14.07
CA ASP A 453 -9.97 26.56 -13.54
C ASP A 453 -8.74 26.46 -12.63
N ASP A 454 -8.35 25.42 -11.88
CA ASP A 454 -7.17 25.58 -11.02
C ASP A 454 -6.37 24.29 -10.81
N LEU A 455 -5.37 24.03 -11.66
CA LEU A 455 -4.26 23.11 -11.34
C LEU A 455 -3.16 23.84 -10.56
N ALA A 456 -2.60 23.19 -9.56
CA ALA A 456 -1.38 23.66 -8.91
C ALA A 456 -0.23 23.63 -9.91
N ALA A 457 0.45 24.77 -10.12
CA ALA A 457 1.59 24.82 -11.01
C ALA A 457 2.68 23.81 -10.60
N GLY A 458 2.98 22.83 -11.49
CA GLY A 458 3.98 21.78 -11.24
C GLY A 458 3.44 20.58 -10.47
N ALA A 459 2.14 20.33 -10.49
CA ALA A 459 1.57 19.09 -9.97
C ALA A 459 2.24 17.88 -10.67
N PRO A 460 2.61 16.81 -9.94
CA PRO A 460 3.11 15.59 -10.56
C PRO A 460 2.03 14.93 -11.43
N PRO A 461 2.40 14.10 -12.41
CA PRO A 461 1.44 13.44 -13.29
C PRO A 461 0.51 12.49 -12.52
N LEU A 462 -0.70 12.29 -13.05
CA LEU A 462 -1.57 11.19 -12.68
C LEU A 462 -0.94 9.89 -13.22
N THR A 463 -0.64 8.92 -12.35
CA THR A 463 0.14 7.76 -12.75
C THR A 463 -0.53 6.45 -12.37
N GLY A 464 -0.68 5.54 -13.34
CA GLY A 464 -1.23 4.20 -13.08
C GLY A 464 -0.26 3.32 -12.31
N VAL A 465 0.90 3.04 -12.89
CA VAL A 465 1.91 2.17 -12.31
C VAL A 465 3.28 2.81 -12.41
N VAL A 466 4.02 2.83 -11.31
CA VAL A 466 5.42 3.25 -11.23
C VAL A 466 6.27 2.05 -10.85
N VAL A 467 7.30 1.76 -11.65
CA VAL A 467 8.29 0.72 -11.36
C VAL A 467 9.66 1.38 -11.24
N GLY A 468 10.14 1.49 -10.03
CA GLY A 468 11.48 1.92 -9.67
C GLY A 468 12.28 0.74 -9.08
N GLY A 469 13.43 1.01 -8.46
CA GLY A 469 14.30 -0.06 -7.96
C GLY A 469 14.93 -0.89 -9.08
N ASN A 470 15.44 -2.06 -8.76
CA ASN A 470 16.18 -2.88 -9.73
C ASN A 470 15.71 -4.34 -9.72
N GLY A 471 15.73 -4.97 -10.89
CA GLY A 471 15.45 -6.40 -11.01
C GLY A 471 14.00 -6.80 -10.71
N ASN A 472 13.06 -5.86 -10.75
CA ASN A 472 11.65 -6.16 -10.53
C ASN A 472 11.02 -6.77 -11.78
N THR A 473 10.17 -7.77 -11.59
CA THR A 473 9.31 -8.33 -12.65
C THR A 473 7.88 -7.87 -12.41
N VAL A 474 7.29 -7.17 -13.38
CA VAL A 474 5.92 -6.66 -13.27
C VAL A 474 5.11 -7.11 -14.47
N THR A 475 3.98 -7.76 -14.24
CA THR A 475 3.07 -8.21 -15.30
C THR A 475 1.72 -7.50 -15.16
N LEU A 476 1.30 -6.82 -16.22
CA LEU A 476 -0.02 -6.22 -16.35
C LEU A 476 -0.87 -7.10 -17.27
N ASN A 477 -1.61 -8.04 -16.69
CA ASN A 477 -2.54 -8.92 -17.44
C ASN A 477 -3.84 -8.20 -17.80
N GLY A 478 -4.31 -7.29 -16.95
CA GLY A 478 -5.42 -6.39 -17.23
C GLY A 478 -5.04 -5.26 -18.17
N ALA A 479 -6.02 -4.61 -18.76
CA ALA A 479 -5.79 -3.47 -19.63
C ALA A 479 -5.34 -2.23 -18.84
N LEU A 480 -4.44 -1.45 -19.43
CA LEU A 480 -4.10 -0.12 -18.96
C LEU A 480 -4.96 0.89 -19.73
N ASN A 481 -5.97 1.43 -19.08
CA ASN A 481 -6.93 2.35 -19.68
C ASN A 481 -6.63 3.79 -19.22
N ILE A 482 -6.48 4.69 -20.15
CA ILE A 482 -6.30 6.12 -19.92
C ILE A 482 -7.46 6.86 -20.59
N ASP A 483 -8.30 7.51 -19.81
CA ASP A 483 -9.43 8.31 -20.28
C ASP A 483 -9.24 9.76 -19.85
N ASP A 484 -8.93 10.62 -20.83
CA ASP A 484 -8.78 12.05 -20.65
C ASP A 484 -9.73 12.79 -21.58
N ASN A 485 -10.87 13.16 -21.06
CA ASN A 485 -11.94 13.85 -21.79
C ASN A 485 -12.05 15.30 -21.37
N ASP A 486 -11.12 16.14 -21.74
CA ASP A 486 -11.16 17.58 -21.48
C ASP A 486 -11.77 18.38 -22.62
N LEU A 487 -13.08 18.53 -22.61
CA LEU A 487 -13.83 19.34 -23.58
C LEU A 487 -14.14 20.76 -23.09
N SER A 488 -13.72 21.18 -21.89
CA SER A 488 -14.27 22.37 -21.26
C SER A 488 -13.29 23.43 -20.76
N ALA A 489 -12.00 23.21 -20.82
CA ALA A 489 -11.01 24.14 -20.27
C ALA A 489 -10.69 25.25 -21.26
N THR A 490 -11.03 26.48 -20.92
CA THR A 490 -10.59 27.70 -21.61
C THR A 490 -9.42 28.32 -20.84
N GLY A 491 -8.17 27.92 -21.21
CA GLY A 491 -6.95 28.59 -20.72
C GLY A 491 -6.39 28.09 -19.39
N GLY A 492 -6.69 26.84 -18.97
CA GLY A 492 -6.16 26.19 -17.76
C GLY A 492 -4.79 25.52 -17.94
N GLN A 493 -4.17 25.09 -16.86
CA GLN A 493 -3.07 24.14 -16.87
C GLN A 493 -3.66 22.73 -16.80
N TYR A 494 -3.04 21.77 -17.51
CA TYR A 494 -3.47 20.38 -17.58
C TYR A 494 -2.55 19.49 -16.78
N LEU A 495 -3.10 18.44 -16.21
CA LEU A 495 -2.32 17.43 -15.49
C LEU A 495 -1.82 16.40 -16.48
N ASP A 496 -0.52 16.18 -16.53
CA ASP A 496 0.06 15.12 -17.34
C ASP A 496 -0.41 13.75 -16.83
N VAL A 497 -0.59 12.82 -17.74
CA VAL A 497 -0.99 11.44 -17.44
C VAL A 497 0.08 10.47 -17.92
N VAL A 498 0.48 9.56 -17.02
CA VAL A 498 1.42 8.48 -17.34
C VAL A 498 0.78 7.15 -16.97
N GLY A 499 0.59 6.29 -17.95
CA GLY A 499 0.03 4.95 -17.70
C GLY A 499 1.01 4.08 -16.89
N LEU A 500 2.18 3.83 -17.44
CA LEU A 500 3.27 3.09 -16.83
C LEU A 500 4.56 3.91 -16.87
N SER A 501 5.22 4.07 -15.73
CA SER A 501 6.53 4.69 -15.60
C SER A 501 7.54 3.68 -15.07
N VAL A 502 8.57 3.34 -15.87
CA VAL A 502 9.64 2.41 -15.47
C VAL A 502 10.95 3.17 -15.36
N THR A 503 11.56 3.09 -14.19
CA THR A 503 12.86 3.70 -13.87
C THR A 503 13.74 2.68 -13.17
N GLY A 504 15.06 2.88 -13.18
CA GLY A 504 15.97 1.92 -12.55
C GLY A 504 16.56 0.94 -13.57
N ASP A 505 17.24 -0.09 -13.08
CA ASP A 505 17.99 -1.02 -13.91
C ASP A 505 17.44 -2.44 -13.79
N ASP A 506 17.55 -3.21 -14.86
CA ASP A 506 17.22 -4.64 -14.91
C ASP A 506 15.74 -4.97 -14.54
N ASN A 507 14.82 -3.99 -14.61
CA ASN A 507 13.40 -4.28 -14.46
C ASN A 507 12.85 -4.89 -15.75
N ASP A 508 12.00 -5.89 -15.61
CA ASP A 508 11.30 -6.59 -16.71
C ASP A 508 9.79 -6.41 -16.52
N VAL A 509 9.17 -5.66 -17.45
CA VAL A 509 7.74 -5.34 -17.37
C VAL A 509 7.03 -5.87 -18.60
N GLU A 510 5.97 -6.65 -18.39
CA GLU A 510 5.14 -7.23 -19.45
C GLU A 510 3.71 -6.66 -19.37
N ILE A 511 3.17 -6.23 -20.51
CA ILE A 511 1.80 -5.70 -20.62
C ILE A 511 1.03 -6.58 -21.59
N ASP A 512 0.22 -7.48 -21.04
CA ASP A 512 -0.57 -8.44 -21.82
C ASP A 512 -1.96 -7.92 -22.20
N GLY A 513 -2.56 -7.09 -21.36
CA GLY A 513 -3.90 -6.53 -21.56
C GLY A 513 -4.01 -5.41 -22.57
N GLY A 514 -2.86 -4.94 -23.08
CA GLY A 514 -2.78 -3.77 -23.99
C GLY A 514 -3.00 -2.43 -23.29
N ILE A 515 -2.93 -1.35 -24.07
CA ILE A 515 -3.06 0.03 -23.60
C ILE A 515 -4.14 0.74 -24.40
N ASN A 516 -5.15 1.26 -23.71
CA ASN A 516 -6.23 2.00 -24.34
C ASN A 516 -6.18 3.46 -23.92
N ILE A 517 -5.98 4.36 -24.87
CA ILE A 517 -5.92 5.80 -24.62
C ILE A 517 -7.11 6.45 -25.33
N THR A 518 -7.98 7.09 -24.58
CA THR A 518 -9.02 7.98 -25.10
C THR A 518 -8.69 9.39 -24.68
N HIS A 519 -8.52 10.29 -25.66
CA HIS A 519 -8.19 11.68 -25.39
C HIS A 519 -9.02 12.62 -26.25
N SER A 520 -9.59 13.66 -25.63
CA SER A 520 -10.35 14.67 -26.32
C SER A 520 -10.06 16.05 -25.72
N GLU A 521 -9.57 16.99 -26.54
CA GLU A 521 -9.34 18.37 -26.14
C GLU A 521 -10.13 19.36 -27.00
N ASP A 522 -10.30 20.61 -26.54
CA ASP A 522 -10.81 21.70 -27.37
C ASP A 522 -9.69 22.18 -28.32
N PRO A 523 -9.83 21.96 -29.64
CA PRO A 523 -8.78 22.28 -30.60
C PRO A 523 -8.48 23.79 -30.72
N LEU A 524 -9.20 24.65 -30.02
CA LEU A 524 -9.04 26.10 -30.09
C LEU A 524 -8.17 26.69 -28.98
N ASP A 525 -7.83 25.95 -27.94
CA ASP A 525 -7.20 26.50 -26.75
C ASP A 525 -5.66 26.42 -26.76
N GLY A 526 -5.05 25.47 -27.45
CA GLY A 526 -3.59 25.40 -27.64
C GLY A 526 -2.76 25.04 -26.38
N THR A 527 -3.42 24.63 -25.32
CA THR A 527 -2.83 24.03 -24.11
C THR A 527 -3.47 22.68 -23.88
N SER A 528 -2.69 21.62 -23.67
CA SER A 528 -3.21 20.28 -23.44
C SER A 528 -2.30 19.49 -22.48
N ALA A 529 -2.85 18.44 -21.84
CA ALA A 529 -2.10 17.48 -21.07
C ALA A 529 -1.16 16.68 -21.96
N ASP A 530 0.02 16.31 -21.42
CA ASP A 530 0.87 15.31 -22.05
C ASP A 530 0.47 13.92 -21.55
N ILE A 531 -0.07 13.09 -22.45
CA ILE A 531 -0.44 11.71 -22.17
C ILE A 531 0.63 10.78 -22.68
N THR A 532 1.19 9.97 -21.79
CA THR A 532 2.19 8.96 -22.11
C THR A 532 1.70 7.60 -21.64
N GLY A 533 1.48 6.66 -22.55
CA GLY A 533 1.11 5.28 -22.20
C GLY A 533 2.22 4.60 -21.40
N ILE A 534 3.44 4.58 -21.95
CA ILE A 534 4.63 3.96 -21.36
C ILE A 534 5.78 4.97 -21.34
N SER A 535 6.42 5.15 -20.19
CA SER A 535 7.68 5.87 -20.02
C SER A 535 8.74 4.94 -19.47
N VAL A 536 9.83 4.71 -20.22
CA VAL A 536 10.95 3.84 -19.79
C VAL A 536 12.21 4.67 -19.69
N SER A 537 12.88 4.61 -18.54
CA SER A 537 14.15 5.29 -18.31
C SER A 537 15.05 4.39 -17.44
N GLY A 538 16.30 4.20 -17.86
CA GLY A 538 17.23 3.25 -17.24
C GLY A 538 17.29 1.93 -18.03
N ASN A 539 18.20 1.02 -17.67
CA ASN A 539 18.43 -0.26 -18.38
C ASN A 539 17.33 -1.29 -18.13
N SER A 540 16.07 -0.88 -18.26
CA SER A 540 14.92 -1.77 -18.04
C SER A 540 14.25 -2.09 -19.37
N THR A 541 13.52 -3.22 -19.40
CA THR A 541 12.79 -3.68 -20.56
C THR A 541 11.30 -3.65 -20.30
N VAL A 542 10.54 -3.13 -21.26
CA VAL A 542 9.07 -3.23 -21.29
C VAL A 542 8.68 -4.00 -22.55
N THR A 543 7.87 -5.05 -22.40
CA THR A 543 7.28 -5.81 -23.49
C THR A 543 5.79 -5.53 -23.55
N LEU A 544 5.30 -5.07 -24.68
CA LEU A 544 3.90 -4.84 -24.96
C LEU A 544 3.36 -5.99 -25.82
N ASN A 545 2.43 -6.72 -25.27
CA ASN A 545 1.61 -7.73 -25.91
C ASN A 545 0.18 -7.23 -26.07
N GLY A 546 -0.67 -7.98 -26.71
CA GLY A 546 -2.10 -7.70 -26.77
C GLY A 546 -2.50 -6.52 -27.65
N HIS A 547 -3.77 -6.14 -27.56
CA HIS A 547 -4.37 -5.14 -28.42
C HIS A 547 -4.44 -3.78 -27.73
N SER A 548 -3.82 -2.77 -28.31
CA SER A 548 -3.82 -1.39 -27.82
C SER A 548 -4.60 -0.47 -28.76
N THR A 549 -5.34 0.48 -28.21
CA THR A 549 -6.10 1.46 -28.98
C THR A 549 -5.78 2.88 -28.55
N ILE A 550 -5.65 3.79 -29.51
CA ILE A 550 -5.51 5.21 -29.25
C ILE A 550 -6.56 5.97 -30.07
N ASP A 551 -7.55 6.50 -29.38
CA ASP A 551 -8.58 7.36 -29.96
C ASP A 551 -8.38 8.80 -29.47
N THR A 552 -8.03 9.70 -30.38
CA THR A 552 -7.79 11.10 -30.02
C THR A 552 -8.33 12.07 -31.06
N ASN A 553 -8.70 13.28 -30.61
CA ASN A 553 -9.02 14.38 -31.50
C ASN A 553 -7.82 15.32 -31.73
N THR A 554 -6.64 15.00 -31.23
CA THR A 554 -5.42 15.79 -31.36
C THR A 554 -4.32 15.05 -32.12
N VAL A 555 -3.18 15.69 -32.32
CA VAL A 555 -2.06 15.10 -33.05
C VAL A 555 -1.29 14.15 -32.15
N VAL A 556 -1.27 12.86 -32.50
CA VAL A 556 -0.38 11.89 -31.86
C VAL A 556 1.09 12.28 -32.10
N GLY A 557 1.88 12.15 -31.03
CA GLY A 557 3.25 12.62 -31.02
C GLY A 557 3.40 14.10 -30.58
N GLY A 558 2.29 14.85 -30.42
CA GLY A 558 2.26 16.13 -29.74
C GLY A 558 2.07 15.92 -28.25
N HIS A 559 0.82 15.72 -27.86
CA HIS A 559 0.40 15.53 -26.48
C HIS A 559 0.08 14.08 -26.13
N VAL A 560 -0.19 13.22 -27.12
CA VAL A 560 -0.48 11.80 -26.91
C VAL A 560 0.64 10.94 -27.50
N VAL A 561 1.31 10.15 -26.66
CA VAL A 561 2.41 9.25 -27.02
C VAL A 561 2.13 7.86 -26.42
N LEU A 562 2.25 6.79 -27.22
CA LEU A 562 2.14 5.44 -26.68
C LEU A 562 3.36 5.11 -25.81
N ALA A 563 4.58 5.43 -26.28
CA ALA A 563 5.77 5.16 -25.50
C ALA A 563 6.89 6.18 -25.68
N ARG A 564 7.55 6.53 -24.58
CA ARG A 564 8.82 7.27 -24.51
C ARG A 564 9.86 6.40 -23.82
N VAL A 565 10.97 6.14 -24.50
CA VAL A 565 12.07 5.30 -24.01
C VAL A 565 13.35 6.13 -24.01
N ASN A 566 14.03 6.22 -22.87
CA ASN A 566 15.20 7.04 -22.66
C ASN A 566 16.30 6.30 -21.90
N ASN A 567 17.51 6.84 -21.87
CA ASN A 567 18.61 6.48 -20.96
C ASN A 567 18.91 4.98 -20.90
N GLY A 568 18.97 4.31 -22.02
CA GLY A 568 19.31 2.89 -22.10
C GLY A 568 18.14 1.92 -21.97
N GLY A 569 16.93 2.43 -21.82
CA GLY A 569 15.72 1.60 -21.75
C GLY A 569 15.41 0.87 -23.06
N SER A 570 14.61 -0.17 -22.98
CA SER A 570 14.15 -0.99 -24.10
C SER A 570 12.64 -1.16 -24.10
N LEU A 571 12.01 -1.01 -25.26
CA LEU A 571 10.61 -1.36 -25.49
C LEU A 571 10.53 -2.40 -26.61
N ILE A 572 9.77 -3.44 -26.38
CA ILE A 572 9.48 -4.49 -27.37
C ILE A 572 7.97 -4.54 -27.57
N LEU A 573 7.51 -4.30 -28.80
CA LEU A 573 6.18 -4.68 -29.24
C LEU A 573 6.32 -6.10 -29.80
N ASP A 574 5.77 -7.11 -29.12
CA ASP A 574 5.96 -8.50 -29.51
C ASP A 574 5.04 -8.92 -30.68
N ASP A 575 5.22 -10.12 -31.20
CA ASP A 575 4.52 -10.61 -32.40
C ASP A 575 2.98 -10.60 -32.25
N ASP A 576 2.46 -10.72 -31.01
CA ASP A 576 1.03 -10.67 -30.69
C ASP A 576 0.51 -9.24 -30.45
N SER A 577 1.37 -8.23 -30.46
CA SER A 577 0.99 -6.84 -30.25
C SER A 577 0.27 -6.25 -31.45
N VAL A 578 -0.89 -5.65 -31.23
CA VAL A 578 -1.65 -4.89 -32.23
C VAL A 578 -1.90 -3.49 -31.69
N VAL A 579 -1.54 -2.47 -32.44
CA VAL A 579 -1.78 -1.08 -32.06
C VAL A 579 -2.63 -0.38 -33.11
N ASP A 580 -3.83 0.03 -32.75
CA ASP A 580 -4.76 0.80 -33.59
C ASP A 580 -4.81 2.26 -33.15
N VAL A 581 -4.51 3.18 -34.06
CA VAL A 581 -4.49 4.62 -33.78
C VAL A 581 -5.49 5.34 -34.66
N ASN A 582 -6.42 6.06 -34.03
CA ASN A 582 -7.44 6.86 -34.70
C ASN A 582 -7.32 8.34 -34.28
N VAL A 583 -7.02 9.21 -35.23
CA VAL A 583 -6.99 10.66 -35.01
C VAL A 583 -8.14 11.31 -35.75
N SER A 584 -9.12 11.83 -35.01
CA SER A 584 -10.35 12.37 -35.60
C SER A 584 -10.22 13.82 -36.09
N TYR A 585 -9.26 14.58 -35.58
CA TYR A 585 -8.99 15.97 -35.97
C TYR A 585 -7.51 16.29 -35.91
N ILE A 586 -6.99 16.99 -36.92
CA ILE A 586 -5.61 17.46 -36.99
C ILE A 586 -5.64 18.97 -37.06
N PRO A 587 -5.24 19.71 -35.99
CA PRO A 587 -5.24 21.16 -35.99
C PRO A 587 -4.21 21.73 -36.99
N THR A 588 -4.58 22.83 -37.62
CA THR A 588 -3.70 23.56 -38.54
C THR A 588 -2.61 24.32 -37.79
N GLY A 589 -1.33 24.05 -38.07
CA GLY A 589 -0.22 24.87 -37.60
C GLY A 589 0.62 24.31 -36.47
N TYR A 590 0.35 23.10 -36.00
CA TYR A 590 1.19 22.45 -35.02
C TYR A 590 2.24 21.54 -35.65
N TYR A 591 3.50 21.78 -35.27
CA TYR A 591 4.65 20.96 -35.63
C TYR A 591 4.84 19.89 -34.60
N THR A 592 4.64 18.63 -34.94
CA THR A 592 5.02 17.55 -34.03
C THR A 592 6.38 17.00 -34.44
N TYR A 593 7.38 17.31 -33.63
CA TYR A 593 8.67 16.62 -33.70
C TYR A 593 8.61 15.26 -33.02
N ASN A 594 7.49 14.89 -32.42
CA ASN A 594 7.29 13.68 -31.66
C ASN A 594 6.65 12.56 -32.51
N ALA A 595 6.69 11.35 -32.04
CA ALA A 595 6.14 10.18 -32.67
C ALA A 595 5.30 9.37 -31.67
N LEU A 596 4.54 8.40 -32.16
CA LEU A 596 3.81 7.43 -31.34
C LEU A 596 4.74 6.67 -30.40
N LEU A 597 5.89 6.24 -30.94
CA LEU A 597 6.97 5.54 -30.22
C LEU A 597 8.26 6.33 -30.35
N MET A 598 8.88 6.70 -29.24
CA MET A 598 10.08 7.54 -29.21
C MET A 598 11.19 6.88 -28.43
N ALA A 599 12.37 6.74 -29.05
CA ALA A 599 13.61 6.34 -28.40
C ALA A 599 14.58 7.53 -28.41
N ASP A 600 15.18 7.85 -27.26
CA ASP A 600 16.12 8.96 -27.10
C ASP A 600 17.33 8.56 -26.25
N GLY A 601 18.54 8.74 -26.80
CA GLY A 601 19.78 8.51 -26.09
C GLY A 601 20.50 7.21 -26.43
N GLU A 602 21.82 7.21 -26.20
CA GLU A 602 22.68 6.06 -26.43
C GLU A 602 22.26 4.83 -25.62
N GLY A 603 22.25 3.65 -26.23
CA GLY A 603 21.83 2.39 -25.61
C GLY A 603 20.32 2.18 -25.52
N THR A 604 19.52 3.18 -25.90
CA THR A 604 18.06 3.10 -25.92
C THR A 604 17.56 2.36 -27.16
N SER A 605 16.56 1.50 -27.01
CA SER A 605 16.03 0.72 -28.13
C SER A 605 14.52 0.58 -28.14
N ILE A 606 13.96 0.49 -29.36
CA ILE A 606 12.58 0.02 -29.60
C ILE A 606 12.63 -1.07 -30.66
N GLU A 607 12.00 -2.21 -30.38
CA GLU A 607 11.81 -3.29 -31.33
C GLU A 607 10.32 -3.49 -31.59
N ASN A 608 9.85 -3.22 -32.81
CA ASN A 608 8.50 -3.56 -33.23
C ASN A 608 8.49 -4.87 -34.01
N LYS A 609 7.77 -5.86 -33.49
CA LYS A 609 7.48 -7.12 -34.18
C LYS A 609 5.99 -7.26 -34.46
N GLY A 610 5.14 -6.47 -33.80
CA GLY A 610 3.70 -6.48 -33.93
C GLY A 610 3.17 -5.56 -35.02
N ASP A 611 1.86 -5.46 -35.11
CA ASP A 611 1.15 -4.71 -36.12
C ASP A 611 0.76 -3.32 -35.60
N ILE A 612 1.03 -2.28 -36.38
CA ILE A 612 0.62 -0.91 -36.07
C ILE A 612 -0.23 -0.37 -37.22
N THR A 613 -1.51 -0.08 -36.96
CA THR A 613 -2.39 0.57 -37.92
C THR A 613 -2.70 2.00 -37.43
N SER A 614 -2.47 2.97 -38.30
CA SER A 614 -2.66 4.38 -37.95
C SER A 614 -3.48 5.15 -38.97
N HIS A 615 -4.51 5.83 -38.48
CA HIS A 615 -5.33 6.77 -39.23
C HIS A 615 -5.06 8.20 -38.76
N GLY A 616 -4.45 9.01 -39.65
CA GLY A 616 -4.18 10.42 -39.35
C GLY A 616 -2.90 10.73 -38.57
N VAL A 617 -2.06 9.74 -38.27
CA VAL A 617 -0.75 9.95 -37.63
C VAL A 617 0.32 10.16 -38.66
N TYR A 618 1.19 11.14 -38.44
CA TYR A 618 2.27 11.47 -39.36
C TYR A 618 3.60 10.87 -38.98
N SER A 619 3.82 10.51 -37.71
CA SER A 619 5.08 9.91 -37.25
C SER A 619 4.75 8.77 -36.28
N VAL A 620 5.19 7.58 -36.64
CA VAL A 620 4.94 6.36 -35.84
C VAL A 620 6.14 6.07 -34.95
N ILE A 621 7.34 6.02 -35.52
CA ILE A 621 8.55 5.65 -34.78
C ILE A 621 9.64 6.69 -34.98
N ARG A 622 10.32 7.05 -33.88
CA ARG A 622 11.42 7.99 -33.88
C ARG A 622 12.59 7.51 -33.04
N ALA A 623 13.81 7.60 -33.64
CA ALA A 623 15.07 7.38 -32.96
C ALA A 623 15.86 8.67 -32.89
N ASP A 624 16.26 9.12 -31.71
CA ASP A 624 17.03 10.33 -31.46
C ASP A 624 18.31 10.07 -30.67
N ASN A 625 19.32 10.91 -30.86
CA ASN A 625 20.52 11.04 -30.02
C ASN A 625 21.24 9.71 -29.71
N GLY A 626 21.41 8.85 -30.69
CA GLY A 626 22.17 7.60 -30.56
C GLY A 626 21.33 6.37 -30.20
N SER A 627 19.99 6.47 -30.26
CA SER A 627 19.10 5.33 -30.06
C SER A 627 18.96 4.46 -31.33
N GLU A 628 18.58 3.19 -31.12
CA GLU A 628 18.35 2.21 -32.18
C GLU A 628 16.88 1.74 -32.18
N VAL A 629 16.25 1.80 -33.35
CA VAL A 629 14.89 1.29 -33.54
C VAL A 629 14.86 0.27 -34.67
N SER A 630 14.15 -0.83 -34.46
CA SER A 630 13.94 -1.83 -35.50
C SER A 630 12.47 -2.18 -35.66
N ASN A 631 12.07 -2.42 -36.92
CA ASN A 631 10.75 -2.91 -37.30
C ASN A 631 10.89 -4.23 -38.05
N SER A 632 10.22 -5.26 -37.58
CA SER A 632 10.04 -6.53 -38.27
C SER A 632 8.56 -6.95 -38.40
N GLY A 633 7.64 -6.13 -37.86
CA GLY A 633 6.20 -6.27 -38.01
C GLY A 633 5.62 -5.35 -39.10
N ASP A 634 4.30 -5.24 -39.14
CA ASP A 634 3.57 -4.49 -40.14
C ASP A 634 3.20 -3.09 -39.61
N ILE A 635 3.57 -2.04 -40.35
CA ILE A 635 3.17 -0.66 -40.06
C ILE A 635 2.33 -0.13 -41.22
N LEU A 636 1.03 0.07 -40.99
CA LEU A 636 0.10 0.61 -41.96
C LEU A 636 -0.35 2.02 -41.58
N VAL A 637 -0.06 2.99 -42.40
CA VAL A 637 -0.42 4.40 -42.15
C VAL A 637 -1.30 4.97 -43.26
N TYR A 638 -2.47 5.45 -42.87
CA TYR A 638 -3.37 6.24 -43.69
C TYR A 638 -3.11 7.74 -43.46
N ALA A 639 -2.31 8.33 -44.30
CA ALA A 639 -1.97 9.76 -44.19
C ALA A 639 -3.04 10.62 -44.85
N THR A 640 -3.71 11.45 -44.07
CA THR A 640 -4.79 12.34 -44.53
C THR A 640 -4.26 13.78 -44.75
N SER A 641 -4.69 14.40 -45.83
CA SER A 641 -4.30 15.76 -46.22
C SER A 641 -5.12 16.87 -45.57
N SER A 642 -5.38 16.77 -44.26
CA SER A 642 -6.13 17.84 -43.59
C SER A 642 -5.25 19.04 -43.28
N ASN A 643 -5.40 20.09 -44.07
CA ASN A 643 -5.13 21.52 -43.77
C ASN A 643 -3.85 21.96 -43.02
N SER A 644 -2.87 21.16 -42.76
CA SER A 644 -1.60 21.64 -42.16
C SER A 644 -0.66 22.26 -43.19
N SER A 645 -0.01 23.34 -42.83
CA SER A 645 0.91 24.08 -43.67
C SER A 645 2.34 23.51 -43.71
N GLU A 646 2.57 22.27 -43.21
CA GLU A 646 3.92 21.77 -43.01
C GLU A 646 4.27 20.48 -43.69
N ASP A 647 5.42 20.46 -44.18
CA ASP A 647 5.91 19.82 -45.38
C ASP A 647 6.59 18.46 -45.16
N ARG A 648 6.66 17.85 -43.92
CA ARG A 648 7.54 16.68 -43.74
C ARG A 648 7.08 15.77 -42.59
N ALA A 649 6.17 14.88 -42.87
CA ALA A 649 5.84 13.81 -41.94
C ALA A 649 6.56 12.51 -42.36
N ALA A 650 7.18 11.83 -41.44
CA ALA A 650 7.85 10.56 -41.67
C ALA A 650 7.26 9.46 -40.75
N ILE A 651 6.89 8.32 -41.29
CA ILE A 651 6.42 7.18 -40.49
C ILE A 651 7.52 6.76 -39.54
N THR A 652 8.73 6.58 -40.05
CA THR A 652 9.91 6.30 -39.24
C THR A 652 10.98 7.35 -39.44
N ARG A 653 11.62 7.81 -38.36
CA ARG A 653 12.64 8.85 -38.43
C ARG A 653 13.84 8.54 -37.55
N ALA A 654 15.04 8.70 -38.08
CA ALA A 654 16.28 8.76 -37.32
C ALA A 654 16.84 10.17 -37.32
N SER A 655 17.22 10.71 -36.15
CA SER A 655 17.76 12.07 -36.00
C SER A 655 18.85 12.09 -34.93
N GLY A 656 19.99 12.70 -35.28
CA GLY A 656 21.16 12.76 -34.43
C GLY A 656 22.20 11.68 -34.72
N GLU A 657 23.48 12.01 -34.45
CA GLU A 657 24.61 11.09 -34.67
C GLU A 657 24.44 9.80 -33.87
N GLY A 658 24.59 8.65 -34.50
CA GLY A 658 24.43 7.33 -33.91
C GLY A 658 23.00 6.83 -33.84
N SER A 659 21.99 7.66 -34.18
CA SER A 659 20.60 7.20 -34.24
C SER A 659 20.35 6.36 -35.47
N ALA A 660 19.66 5.23 -35.34
CA ALA A 660 19.35 4.33 -36.43
C ALA A 660 17.90 3.82 -36.39
N VAL A 661 17.27 3.74 -37.56
CA VAL A 661 16.02 3.03 -37.77
C VAL A 661 16.19 1.99 -38.87
N HIS A 662 15.92 0.72 -38.52
CA HIS A 662 15.99 -0.43 -39.41
C HIS A 662 14.62 -0.99 -39.68
N ASN A 663 14.18 -1.05 -40.94
CA ASN A 663 13.08 -1.93 -41.36
C ASN A 663 13.73 -3.27 -41.68
N LYS A 664 13.65 -4.24 -40.78
CA LYS A 664 14.32 -5.54 -40.86
C LYS A 664 13.56 -6.54 -41.71
N ALA A 665 14.23 -7.62 -42.12
CA ALA A 665 13.62 -8.71 -42.86
C ALA A 665 12.28 -9.17 -42.23
N GLY A 666 11.21 -9.20 -43.03
CA GLY A 666 9.86 -9.48 -42.59
C GLY A 666 9.03 -8.23 -42.24
N GLY A 667 9.65 -7.10 -41.99
CA GLY A 667 8.94 -5.84 -41.71
C GLY A 667 8.33 -5.24 -42.96
N ASP A 668 7.08 -4.80 -42.89
CA ASP A 668 6.37 -4.08 -43.93
C ASP A 668 5.97 -2.68 -43.47
N ILE A 669 6.33 -1.67 -44.23
CA ILE A 669 5.88 -0.30 -44.01
C ILE A 669 4.98 0.12 -45.15
N THR A 670 3.68 0.20 -44.95
CA THR A 670 2.70 0.61 -45.93
C THR A 670 2.22 2.04 -45.66
N LEU A 671 2.44 2.94 -46.58
CA LEU A 671 2.04 4.35 -46.56
C LEU A 671 1.01 4.65 -47.63
N ILE A 672 -0.20 4.99 -47.22
CA ILE A 672 -1.30 5.35 -48.10
C ILE A 672 -1.65 6.83 -47.92
N SER A 673 -1.53 7.63 -48.97
CA SER A 673 -1.91 9.05 -48.94
C SER A 673 -3.23 9.28 -49.68
N ASP A 674 -4.15 10.01 -49.04
CA ASP A 674 -5.41 10.46 -49.66
C ASP A 674 -5.25 11.74 -50.48
N GLN A 675 -4.00 12.28 -50.59
CA GLN A 675 -3.78 13.52 -51.32
C GLN A 675 -4.15 13.41 -52.80
N THR A 676 -4.93 14.39 -53.23
CA THR A 676 -5.17 14.63 -54.64
C THR A 676 -4.32 15.81 -55.09
N PRO A 677 -3.79 15.78 -56.31
CA PRO A 677 -3.06 16.91 -56.87
C PRO A 677 -3.94 18.18 -56.87
N GLN A 678 -3.55 19.20 -56.13
CA GLN A 678 -4.29 20.46 -56.16
C GLN A 678 -4.08 21.21 -57.48
N GLY A 679 -5.15 21.51 -58.16
CA GLY A 679 -5.13 22.38 -59.36
C GLY A 679 -6.44 22.47 -60.11
N SER A 680 -7.04 23.63 -60.08
CA SER A 680 -8.13 23.99 -60.98
C SER A 680 -7.58 24.23 -62.40
N GLY A 681 -7.92 23.31 -63.32
CA GLY A 681 -7.90 23.60 -64.73
C GLY A 681 -6.54 23.80 -65.39
N GLY A 682 -6.09 22.76 -66.06
CA GLY A 682 -4.96 22.81 -66.99
C GLY A 682 -3.65 22.29 -66.42
N ILE A 683 -3.12 21.30 -67.09
CA ILE A 683 -1.76 20.79 -66.84
C ILE A 683 -0.78 21.88 -67.24
N GLU A 684 -0.32 22.68 -66.27
CA GLU A 684 0.92 23.44 -66.50
C GLU A 684 2.09 22.49 -66.25
N VAL A 685 2.76 22.16 -67.32
CA VAL A 685 3.92 21.24 -67.33
C VAL A 685 5.17 21.92 -66.78
N TYR A 686 5.08 23.11 -66.24
CA TYR A 686 6.14 23.83 -65.53
C TYR A 686 5.61 25.06 -64.79
N PRO A 687 6.12 25.38 -63.58
CA PRO A 687 6.87 24.57 -62.61
C PRO A 687 6.01 24.14 -61.47
N LEU A 688 6.29 22.94 -60.95
CA LEU A 688 5.97 22.50 -59.59
C LEU A 688 4.53 22.81 -59.14
N LYS A 689 3.62 21.86 -59.31
CA LYS A 689 2.46 21.81 -58.45
C LYS A 689 2.94 21.41 -57.08
N TRP A 690 2.79 22.36 -56.20
CA TRP A 690 3.10 22.12 -54.79
C TRP A 690 2.03 21.17 -54.24
N TYR A 691 2.46 20.01 -53.77
CA TYR A 691 1.66 19.26 -52.82
C TYR A 691 1.75 20.01 -51.48
N THR A 692 0.65 20.14 -50.80
CA THR A 692 0.63 20.84 -49.54
C THR A 692 1.36 20.02 -48.46
N HIS A 693 1.56 18.69 -48.68
CA HIS A 693 2.23 17.81 -47.74
C HIS A 693 3.05 16.75 -48.44
N THR A 694 4.16 16.37 -47.82
CA THR A 694 5.01 15.28 -48.24
C THR A 694 5.11 14.26 -47.10
N PHE A 695 4.89 13.01 -47.41
CA PHE A 695 4.95 11.90 -46.47
C PHE A 695 6.11 10.97 -46.82
N TYR A 696 6.85 10.57 -45.81
CA TYR A 696 8.01 9.70 -45.95
C TYR A 696 7.77 8.38 -45.19
N ALA A 697 8.08 7.24 -45.82
CA ALA A 697 8.08 5.98 -45.08
C ALA A 697 9.25 5.96 -44.09
N MET A 698 10.46 6.28 -44.56
CA MET A 698 11.64 6.35 -43.70
C MET A 698 12.42 7.63 -43.98
N MET A 699 12.86 8.36 -42.95
CA MET A 699 13.61 9.62 -43.10
C MET A 699 14.80 9.71 -42.14
N ALA A 700 15.99 9.90 -42.66
CA ALA A 700 17.18 10.27 -41.91
C ALA A 700 17.33 11.79 -41.85
N SER A 701 17.63 12.34 -40.68
CA SER A 701 17.95 13.77 -40.50
C SER A 701 19.08 13.95 -39.49
N ASP A 702 19.76 15.08 -39.55
CA ASP A 702 20.75 15.48 -38.53
C ASP A 702 21.77 14.38 -38.19
N TYR A 703 22.33 13.71 -39.21
CA TYR A 703 23.31 12.62 -39.12
C TYR A 703 22.78 11.26 -38.63
N GLY A 704 21.44 11.05 -38.57
CA GLY A 704 20.85 9.74 -38.32
C GLY A 704 20.88 8.83 -39.55
N ASP A 705 20.67 7.54 -39.34
CA ASP A 705 20.69 6.49 -40.37
C ASP A 705 19.33 5.83 -40.49
N VAL A 706 18.80 5.61 -41.69
CA VAL A 706 17.62 4.78 -41.95
C VAL A 706 17.96 3.70 -42.98
N VAL A 707 17.58 2.48 -42.70
CA VAL A 707 17.91 1.31 -43.53
C VAL A 707 16.65 0.47 -43.74
N ASN A 708 16.29 0.24 -45.01
CA ASN A 708 15.35 -0.82 -45.38
C ASN A 708 16.18 -2.04 -45.74
N ASP A 709 16.26 -3.01 -44.82
CA ASP A 709 17.16 -4.16 -44.92
C ASP A 709 16.69 -5.19 -45.99
N GLU A 710 17.58 -6.09 -46.43
CA GLU A 710 17.24 -7.18 -47.34
C GLU A 710 16.09 -8.05 -46.75
N GLY A 711 15.01 -8.24 -47.53
CA GLY A 711 13.83 -8.97 -47.13
C GLY A 711 12.78 -8.15 -46.37
N ALA A 712 12.99 -6.86 -46.21
CA ALA A 712 11.99 -5.92 -45.74
C ALA A 712 11.26 -5.23 -46.91
N THR A 713 10.06 -4.74 -46.66
CA THR A 713 9.19 -4.19 -47.70
C THR A 713 8.70 -2.78 -47.35
N ILE A 714 8.58 -1.92 -48.36
CA ILE A 714 7.90 -0.63 -48.24
C ILE A 714 6.89 -0.53 -49.38
N HIS A 715 5.61 -0.31 -49.05
CA HIS A 715 4.53 -0.06 -49.97
C HIS A 715 4.09 1.39 -49.91
N LEU A 716 4.07 2.05 -51.06
CA LEU A 716 3.71 3.47 -51.21
C LEU A 716 2.51 3.61 -52.11
N GLN A 717 1.42 4.20 -51.64
CA GLN A 717 0.20 4.44 -52.42
C GLN A 717 -0.24 5.91 -52.33
N GLY A 718 -0.61 6.48 -53.45
CA GLY A 718 -1.12 7.85 -53.57
C GLY A 718 -0.08 8.88 -53.96
N ALA A 719 -0.41 10.16 -53.76
CA ALA A 719 0.42 11.28 -54.15
C ALA A 719 1.23 11.88 -52.97
N GLY A 720 2.40 12.39 -53.22
CA GLY A 720 3.23 13.04 -52.20
C GLY A 720 3.92 12.07 -51.24
N VAL A 721 4.02 10.78 -51.58
CA VAL A 721 4.67 9.76 -50.77
C VAL A 721 6.08 9.44 -51.23
N TYR A 722 6.99 9.20 -50.29
CA TYR A 722 8.39 8.90 -50.51
C TYR A 722 8.82 7.69 -49.70
N GLY A 723 9.68 6.83 -50.26
CA GLY A 723 10.18 5.64 -49.56
C GLY A 723 11.25 5.98 -48.52
N VAL A 724 12.52 5.80 -48.90
CA VAL A 724 13.67 6.02 -48.01
C VAL A 724 14.34 7.32 -48.38
N THR A 725 14.53 8.23 -47.43
CA THR A 725 15.04 9.57 -47.69
C THR A 725 16.08 10.00 -46.66
N ALA A 726 17.00 10.90 -47.05
CA ALA A 726 17.92 11.50 -46.11
C ALA A 726 18.03 13.03 -46.32
N SER A 727 18.11 13.74 -45.19
CA SER A 727 18.47 15.16 -45.15
C SER A 727 19.53 15.33 -44.07
N ARG A 728 20.80 15.43 -44.42
CA ARG A 728 21.96 15.38 -43.52
C ARG A 728 22.07 14.08 -42.72
N GLY A 729 21.88 12.92 -43.36
CA GLY A 729 22.00 11.61 -42.76
C GLY A 729 22.21 10.57 -43.83
N LYS A 730 22.08 9.29 -43.48
CA LYS A 730 22.17 8.18 -44.41
C LYS A 730 20.83 7.52 -44.64
N ALA A 731 20.55 7.22 -45.91
CA ALA A 731 19.40 6.44 -46.30
C ALA A 731 19.86 5.29 -47.19
N LEU A 732 19.64 4.05 -46.75
CA LEU A 732 20.02 2.86 -47.48
C LEU A 732 18.78 2.01 -47.76
N ASN A 733 18.65 1.52 -48.97
CA ASN A 733 17.62 0.55 -49.31
C ASN A 733 18.28 -0.71 -49.87
N GLU A 734 18.15 -1.82 -49.16
CA GLU A 734 18.55 -3.17 -49.57
C GLU A 734 17.34 -4.09 -49.78
N GLY A 735 16.16 -3.68 -49.27
CA GLY A 735 14.89 -4.36 -49.43
C GLY A 735 14.08 -3.90 -50.64
N ASP A 736 12.80 -4.25 -50.66
CA ASP A 736 11.89 -3.98 -51.75
C ASP A 736 11.05 -2.72 -51.47
N ILE A 737 10.89 -1.86 -52.51
CA ILE A 737 9.97 -0.71 -52.46
C ILE A 737 8.97 -0.84 -53.60
N TYR A 738 7.70 -0.90 -53.27
CA TYR A 738 6.59 -0.99 -54.21
C TYR A 738 5.86 0.36 -54.26
N LEU A 739 5.64 0.84 -55.51
CA LEU A 739 4.90 2.06 -55.77
C LEU A 739 3.57 1.69 -56.43
N ASP A 740 2.51 1.74 -55.66
CA ASP A 740 1.15 1.49 -56.15
C ASP A 740 0.49 2.84 -56.53
N GLY A 741 0.89 3.38 -57.65
CA GLY A 741 0.31 4.60 -58.18
C GLY A 741 -0.80 4.29 -59.17
N LEU A 742 -1.90 5.05 -59.14
CA LEU A 742 -2.87 5.03 -60.20
C LEU A 742 -2.26 5.71 -61.44
N VAL A 743 -2.18 4.92 -62.48
CA VAL A 743 -1.72 5.41 -63.80
C VAL A 743 -2.75 6.39 -64.34
N PRO A 744 -2.37 7.63 -64.68
CA PRO A 744 -3.31 8.51 -65.35
C PRO A 744 -3.75 7.90 -66.64
N THR A 745 -5.04 7.88 -66.87
CA THR A 745 -5.59 7.52 -68.17
C THR A 745 -5.36 8.70 -69.09
N LEU A 746 -4.58 8.51 -70.16
CA LEU A 746 -4.33 9.53 -71.17
C LEU A 746 -5.25 9.37 -72.33
N ASP A 747 -5.72 10.43 -72.97
CA ASP A 747 -6.35 10.42 -74.27
C ASP A 747 -5.34 10.26 -75.39
N ASP A 748 -5.82 10.14 -76.63
CA ASP A 748 -4.99 9.97 -77.81
C ASP A 748 -4.09 11.20 -78.12
N GLU A 749 -4.29 12.32 -77.39
CA GLU A 749 -3.53 13.54 -77.45
C GLU A 749 -2.59 13.71 -76.24
N ASN A 750 -2.44 12.65 -75.39
CA ASN A 750 -1.67 12.64 -74.14
C ASN A 750 -2.21 13.59 -73.04
N ASN A 751 -3.50 13.97 -73.06
CA ASN A 751 -4.13 14.70 -71.99
C ASN A 751 -4.65 13.70 -70.93
N ILE A 752 -4.53 14.10 -69.67
CA ILE A 752 -5.06 13.27 -68.55
C ILE A 752 -6.57 13.37 -68.57
N THR A 753 -7.26 12.25 -68.79
CA THR A 753 -8.72 12.13 -68.85
C THR A 753 -9.32 11.73 -67.48
N SER A 754 -8.52 11.27 -66.56
CA SER A 754 -8.93 10.95 -65.19
C SER A 754 -8.18 11.78 -64.19
N THR A 755 -8.91 12.40 -63.29
CA THR A 755 -8.39 13.31 -62.26
C THR A 755 -7.99 12.61 -60.95
N SER A 756 -8.03 11.30 -60.94
CA SER A 756 -8.04 10.64 -59.61
C SER A 756 -6.71 10.32 -59.07
N TYR A 757 -5.62 10.20 -59.75
CA TYR A 757 -4.33 9.95 -59.07
C TYR A 757 -3.17 10.02 -60.04
N TRP A 758 -1.99 10.43 -59.52
CA TRP A 758 -0.75 10.45 -60.27
C TRP A 758 0.13 9.29 -59.88
N GLN A 759 0.63 8.59 -60.87
CA GLN A 759 1.83 7.80 -60.68
C GLN A 759 3.03 8.72 -60.46
N PRO A 760 3.98 8.34 -59.62
CA PRO A 760 5.29 8.93 -59.64
C PRO A 760 5.91 8.69 -61.02
N SER A 761 5.86 9.67 -61.87
CA SER A 761 6.61 9.58 -63.11
C SER A 761 8.01 10.12 -62.82
N SER A 762 8.98 9.49 -63.43
CA SER A 762 10.39 9.86 -63.37
C SER A 762 10.73 11.31 -63.73
N LEU A 763 9.77 12.13 -64.04
CA LEU A 763 9.92 13.52 -64.43
C LEU A 763 9.46 14.57 -63.43
N TYR A 764 8.59 14.18 -62.47
CA TYR A 764 8.06 15.14 -61.53
C TYR A 764 7.75 14.44 -60.20
N LEU A 765 8.70 14.28 -59.37
CA LEU A 765 8.72 13.72 -58.05
C LEU A 765 7.46 13.98 -57.22
N THR A 766 6.39 13.36 -57.60
CA THR A 766 5.16 13.33 -56.81
C THR A 766 5.17 12.23 -55.82
N SER A 767 5.91 11.15 -56.09
CA SER A 767 6.23 10.04 -55.20
C SER A 767 7.50 9.36 -55.68
N SER A 768 8.38 8.95 -54.82
CA SER A 768 9.60 8.27 -55.17
C SER A 768 9.99 7.22 -54.12
N GLY A 769 10.63 6.17 -54.57
CA GLY A 769 11.11 5.13 -53.69
C GLY A 769 12.24 5.57 -52.77
N MET A 770 13.19 6.38 -53.36
CA MET A 770 14.35 6.84 -52.61
C MET A 770 14.70 8.27 -53.03
N VAL A 771 14.97 9.14 -52.06
CA VAL A 771 15.41 10.53 -52.31
C VAL A 771 16.53 10.88 -51.33
N ALA A 772 17.67 11.30 -51.86
CA ALA A 772 18.73 11.93 -51.08
C ALA A 772 18.60 13.46 -51.23
N GLY A 773 18.49 14.18 -50.13
CA GLY A 773 18.36 15.63 -50.12
C GLY A 773 19.50 16.29 -49.36
N SER A 774 20.11 17.31 -49.86
CA SER A 774 21.24 18.09 -49.36
C SER A 774 22.65 17.51 -49.57
N THR A 775 23.64 18.35 -49.41
CA THR A 775 25.05 18.04 -49.68
C THR A 775 25.70 17.08 -48.69
N ASP A 776 25.01 16.73 -47.60
CA ASP A 776 25.51 15.87 -46.53
C ASP A 776 24.74 14.53 -46.45
N ALA A 777 23.94 14.19 -47.44
CA ALA A 777 23.28 12.88 -47.54
C ALA A 777 24.18 11.93 -48.35
N ASP A 778 24.33 10.68 -47.85
CA ASP A 778 25.00 9.59 -48.55
C ASP A 778 24.02 8.79 -49.42
#